data_450c7b518ffdaee765dd10fec32bb987
#
_entry.id   450c7b518ffdaee765dd10fec32bb987
#
_cell.length_a   1.000
_cell.length_b   1.000
_cell.length_c   1.000
_cell.angle_alpha   90.00
_cell.angle_beta   90.00
_cell.angle_gamma   90.00
#
_symmetry.space_group_name_H-M   'P 1'
#
loop_
_entity.id
_entity.type
_entity.pdbx_description
1 polymer ?
#
loop_
_entity_poly.entity_id
_entity_poly.type
_entity_poly.pdbx_seq_one_letter_code
_entity_poly.pdbx_strand_id
1 'polypeptide(L)'
;MKYNKIIPIVALLATTMSSCDEEKMNWYKDPSHGEVASSELPLQLREAISRYEPLKTYVSDPNFKLGCGVGLTLYTDNEPYNQLVNENFNEITIGYLMKHGPVVKSDGSLNFTEIDKLFAKTDEAGISVFGHTLVWHQNQNAKYLNSLIADKVIVTPDDSEKIINILDNSDFENGTISPWGGWGNDSSRKVSEKGQGYSSDYAMILVNPKDADSYSAQAAYSLPSELIVGKTYCYSAMVKADVVNTDFTFQVQNPTSYAGEGYVSGTTAVGQWVLIEGEFECTKEDLTRLCINFGKAAGNYYIDNIKFGEKNENVDKMLNVIDNTTFETATISPWGGWGNDSSHKISDKGQGYNSDYAMILVNPKDANSYSAQAAYSLPAELEVGKTYCYSAMVKADVVNTDFTFQVQNPTSYDGEGYVSGTTASGQWVPIEGEFTCAKAGMERLCINFGKVAGTYYVDNVKFGEKKATTKAATRGVQIIPLSDEEKTQLIGDALESWISQMVSHCKSHIKAWDVVNEPMREGGTLRDGTESSGDDVFSWVKYLGKDYAVTAFKLARQHGNGDSDKLFINDYNLEVSEAKLAGLIDYVTYIESKGAKVDGIGTQMHLSLSGKDANGIANLKQQIDKMFQTLAASGKLIKVSELDIALGTASPTDTQFADQAEMYRYVIESYKKYIPQAQQYGITIWGVSDDPAEHENWLPDDAPNLWDASYGRKHAYKGVADGFAGKDVSEDFSGDLQF
;
A
#
# COMPACT_ATOMS: atom_id res chain seq x y z
N MET A 1 46.88 -16.41 47.75
CA MET A 1 46.85 -15.05 47.18
C MET A 1 45.79 -14.99 46.11
N LYS A 2 44.63 -14.43 46.41
CA LYS A 2 43.52 -14.30 45.47
C LYS A 2 43.44 -12.81 45.11
N TYR A 3 43.62 -12.49 43.84
CA TYR A 3 43.33 -11.16 43.34
C TYR A 3 41.88 -11.08 42.80
N ASN A 4 41.05 -10.33 43.50
CA ASN A 4 39.75 -9.90 43.01
C ASN A 4 39.94 -8.77 42.00
N LYS A 5 39.53 -8.96 40.76
CA LYS A 5 39.36 -7.88 39.78
C LYS A 5 37.97 -7.30 39.91
N ILE A 6 37.84 -6.09 40.39
CA ILE A 6 36.66 -5.26 40.34
C ILE A 6 36.59 -4.68 38.93
N ILE A 7 35.53 -5.01 38.20
CA ILE A 7 35.18 -4.36 36.93
C ILE A 7 34.25 -3.20 37.29
N PRO A 8 34.57 -1.95 36.93
CA PRO A 8 33.61 -0.88 37.06
C PRO A 8 32.53 -1.03 35.98
N ILE A 9 31.29 -1.19 36.40
CA ILE A 9 30.11 -1.06 35.55
C ILE A 9 29.97 0.42 35.25
N VAL A 10 30.34 0.82 34.06
CA VAL A 10 29.94 2.11 33.49
C VAL A 10 28.49 1.97 33.10
N ALA A 11 27.61 2.52 33.92
CA ALA A 11 26.22 2.74 33.54
C ALA A 11 26.21 3.81 32.45
N LEU A 12 26.08 3.37 31.21
CA LEU A 12 25.76 4.24 30.09
C LEU A 12 24.29 4.62 30.25
N LEU A 13 24.03 5.83 30.76
CA LEU A 13 22.72 6.46 30.60
C LEU A 13 22.58 6.72 29.10
N ALA A 14 21.91 5.81 28.42
CA ALA A 14 21.29 6.14 27.14
C ALA A 14 20.10 7.05 27.47
N THR A 15 20.27 8.35 27.31
CA THR A 15 19.15 9.24 27.09
C THR A 15 18.55 8.83 25.76
N THR A 16 17.49 8.03 25.80
CA THR A 16 16.63 7.84 24.66
C THR A 16 15.95 9.17 24.38
N MET A 17 16.57 9.96 23.53
CA MET A 17 15.85 11.01 22.81
C MET A 17 14.80 10.27 22.02
N SER A 18 13.56 10.32 22.44
CA SER A 18 12.43 9.86 21.67
C SER A 18 12.38 10.76 20.42
N SER A 19 12.90 10.26 19.33
CA SER A 19 12.76 10.88 18.03
C SER A 19 11.36 10.61 17.55
N CYS A 20 10.69 11.60 16.99
CA CYS A 20 9.41 11.44 16.31
C CYS A 20 9.45 10.47 15.11
N ASP A 21 10.58 9.79 14.90
CA ASP A 21 10.83 8.99 13.70
C ASP A 21 10.13 7.63 13.66
N GLU A 22 9.50 7.15 14.73
CA GLU A 22 9.06 5.76 14.76
C GLU A 22 7.61 5.52 15.19
N GLU A 23 6.84 6.53 15.60
CA GLU A 23 5.49 6.27 16.08
C GLU A 23 4.41 6.76 15.11
N LYS A 24 3.57 5.82 14.70
CA LYS A 24 2.38 6.06 13.89
C LYS A 24 1.36 6.81 14.72
N MET A 25 1.08 8.05 14.40
CA MET A 25 -0.11 8.73 14.92
C MET A 25 -1.36 8.08 14.34
N ASN A 26 -1.91 7.13 15.05
CA ASN A 26 -3.08 6.38 14.64
C ASN A 26 -4.30 6.84 15.45
N TRP A 27 -4.89 7.95 15.07
CA TRP A 27 -6.09 8.53 15.65
C TRP A 27 -7.35 7.63 15.55
N TYR A 28 -7.17 6.37 15.17
CA TYR A 28 -8.28 5.52 14.72
C TYR A 28 -8.55 4.29 15.59
N LYS A 29 -7.98 4.13 16.77
CA LYS A 29 -8.20 2.92 17.57
C LYS A 29 -8.96 3.18 18.87
N ASP A 30 -9.76 2.19 19.26
CA ASP A 30 -10.65 2.12 20.40
C ASP A 30 -9.97 2.48 21.76
N PRO A 31 -10.51 3.43 22.52
CA PRO A 31 -9.91 3.97 23.74
C PRO A 31 -10.11 3.06 24.96
N SER A 32 -9.57 1.85 24.97
CA SER A 32 -9.72 0.94 26.13
C SER A 32 -8.53 0.93 27.10
N HIS A 33 -7.59 1.88 27.05
CA HIS A 33 -6.39 1.87 27.87
C HIS A 33 -6.12 3.20 28.58
N GLY A 34 -6.20 3.15 29.90
CA GLY A 34 -5.58 4.07 30.84
C GLY A 34 -6.47 5.26 31.23
N GLU A 35 -6.73 5.40 32.53
CA GLU A 35 -7.25 6.65 33.11
C GLU A 35 -6.09 7.65 33.21
N VAL A 36 -6.10 8.69 32.38
CA VAL A 36 -5.25 9.87 32.64
C VAL A 36 -5.79 10.58 33.88
N ALA A 37 -4.93 10.79 34.86
CA ALA A 37 -5.33 11.46 36.07
C ALA A 37 -5.87 12.86 35.74
N SER A 38 -7.10 13.15 36.16
CA SER A 38 -7.63 14.50 36.09
C SER A 38 -6.79 15.39 37.03
N SER A 39 -6.23 16.49 36.51
CA SER A 39 -5.56 17.45 37.34
C SER A 39 -6.58 18.16 38.25
N GLU A 40 -6.54 17.91 39.54
CA GLU A 40 -7.30 18.73 40.48
C GLU A 40 -6.62 20.11 40.58
N LEU A 41 -7.08 21.06 39.78
CA LEU A 41 -6.69 22.46 39.89
C LEU A 41 -7.10 22.96 41.32
N PRO A 42 -6.28 23.76 42.01
CA PRO A 42 -6.75 24.49 43.16
C PRO A 42 -8.04 25.23 42.84
N LEU A 43 -9.04 25.16 43.74
CA LEU A 43 -10.40 25.67 43.47
C LEU A 43 -10.41 27.11 42.94
N GLN A 44 -9.60 28.00 43.55
CA GLN A 44 -9.45 29.40 43.11
C GLN A 44 -8.92 29.55 41.70
N LEU A 45 -7.96 28.72 41.31
CA LEU A 45 -7.40 28.75 39.96
C LEU A 45 -8.38 28.17 38.92
N ARG A 46 -9.10 27.11 39.28
CA ARG A 46 -10.16 26.54 38.45
C ARG A 46 -11.25 27.56 38.15
N GLU A 47 -11.71 28.29 39.19
CA GLU A 47 -12.70 29.35 39.06
C GLU A 47 -12.18 30.52 38.17
N ALA A 48 -10.95 30.94 38.37
CA ALA A 48 -10.33 31.96 37.55
C ALA A 48 -10.25 31.51 36.07
N ILE A 49 -9.73 30.29 35.79
CA ILE A 49 -9.59 29.77 34.42
C ILE A 49 -10.98 29.58 33.77
N SER A 50 -12.03 29.23 34.52
CA SER A 50 -13.38 29.09 33.96
C SER A 50 -13.96 30.38 33.41
N ARG A 51 -13.48 31.54 33.86
CA ARG A 51 -13.90 32.88 33.44
C ARG A 51 -13.19 33.37 32.17
N TYR A 52 -12.14 32.67 31.71
CA TYR A 52 -11.47 33.03 30.45
C TYR A 52 -12.43 32.88 29.29
N GLU A 53 -12.38 33.83 28.36
CA GLU A 53 -13.07 33.74 27.05
C GLU A 53 -12.45 32.63 26.18
N PRO A 54 -13.11 32.19 25.10
CA PRO A 54 -12.52 31.30 24.12
C PRO A 54 -11.18 31.81 23.58
N LEU A 55 -10.21 30.91 23.39
CA LEU A 55 -8.82 31.26 23.05
C LEU A 55 -8.68 32.19 21.85
N LYS A 56 -9.47 31.96 20.79
CA LYS A 56 -9.43 32.80 19.59
C LYS A 56 -9.81 34.28 19.82
N THR A 57 -10.48 34.61 20.94
CA THR A 57 -10.85 36.00 21.26
C THR A 57 -9.64 36.81 21.72
N TYR A 58 -8.56 36.16 22.19
CA TYR A 58 -7.33 36.82 22.58
C TYR A 58 -6.38 37.08 21.39
N VAL A 59 -6.70 36.60 20.22
CA VAL A 59 -5.93 36.80 19.00
C VAL A 59 -6.39 38.12 18.35
N SER A 60 -5.52 39.13 18.35
CA SER A 60 -5.87 40.47 17.86
C SER A 60 -5.81 40.61 16.34
N ASP A 61 -5.00 39.81 15.65
CA ASP A 61 -4.89 39.84 14.17
C ASP A 61 -5.90 38.86 13.54
N PRO A 62 -6.88 39.34 12.77
CA PRO A 62 -7.90 38.47 12.17
C PRO A 62 -7.33 37.51 11.11
N ASN A 63 -6.12 37.73 10.61
CA ASN A 63 -5.45 36.83 9.66
C ASN A 63 -4.63 35.75 10.35
N PHE A 64 -4.35 35.90 11.63
CA PHE A 64 -3.59 34.92 12.40
C PHE A 64 -4.38 33.64 12.59
N LYS A 65 -3.74 32.50 12.33
CA LYS A 65 -4.33 31.19 12.48
C LYS A 65 -3.99 30.60 13.85
N LEU A 66 -4.97 30.60 14.74
CA LEU A 66 -4.92 29.80 15.95
C LEU A 66 -5.58 28.45 15.67
N GLY A 67 -4.77 27.42 15.49
CA GLY A 67 -5.21 26.10 15.07
C GLY A 67 -5.09 25.03 16.17
N CYS A 68 -5.70 23.86 15.90
CA CYS A 68 -5.42 22.64 16.66
C CYS A 68 -5.35 21.42 15.74
N GLY A 69 -4.52 20.45 16.14
CA GLY A 69 -4.49 19.11 15.54
C GLY A 69 -5.67 18.29 16.07
N VAL A 70 -6.44 17.66 15.17
CA VAL A 70 -7.62 16.88 15.56
C VAL A 70 -7.66 15.53 14.86
N GLY A 71 -8.21 14.52 15.53
CA GLY A 71 -8.66 13.29 14.92
C GLY A 71 -9.96 13.51 14.16
N LEU A 72 -10.04 13.08 12.89
CA LEU A 72 -11.22 13.33 12.05
C LEU A 72 -12.49 12.76 12.69
N THR A 73 -12.47 11.51 13.13
CA THR A 73 -13.63 10.85 13.75
C THR A 73 -14.08 11.54 15.04
N LEU A 74 -13.12 12.00 15.87
CA LEU A 74 -13.45 12.78 17.06
C LEU A 74 -14.12 14.10 16.70
N TYR A 75 -13.60 14.79 15.70
CA TYR A 75 -14.16 16.05 15.26
C TYR A 75 -15.54 15.91 14.59
N THR A 76 -15.77 14.85 13.81
CA THR A 76 -17.04 14.65 13.10
C THR A 76 -18.15 14.04 13.96
N ASP A 77 -17.81 13.13 14.89
CA ASP A 77 -18.77 12.26 15.55
C ASP A 77 -18.94 12.53 17.05
N ASN A 78 -18.02 13.30 17.68
CA ASN A 78 -18.11 13.68 19.09
C ASN A 78 -18.52 15.17 19.22
N GLU A 79 -19.79 15.41 19.49
CA GLU A 79 -20.35 16.77 19.56
C GLU A 79 -19.70 17.66 20.62
N PRO A 80 -19.43 17.22 21.87
CA PRO A 80 -18.71 18.04 22.86
C PRO A 80 -17.30 18.42 22.41
N TYR A 81 -16.57 17.52 21.76
CA TYR A 81 -15.24 17.79 21.22
C TYR A 81 -15.30 18.79 20.06
N ASN A 82 -16.21 18.58 19.12
CA ASN A 82 -16.42 19.47 17.98
C ASN A 82 -16.75 20.89 18.45
N GLN A 83 -17.68 21.03 19.41
CA GLN A 83 -18.08 22.31 19.97
C GLN A 83 -16.89 23.03 20.65
N LEU A 84 -16.11 22.31 21.46
CA LEU A 84 -14.92 22.83 22.12
C LEU A 84 -13.88 23.35 21.12
N VAL A 85 -13.63 22.60 20.03
CA VAL A 85 -12.71 23.01 18.95
C VAL A 85 -13.23 24.26 18.27
N ASN A 86 -14.48 24.27 17.84
CA ASN A 86 -15.06 25.38 17.10
C ASN A 86 -15.19 26.68 17.91
N GLU A 87 -15.36 26.58 19.22
CA GLU A 87 -15.38 27.73 20.11
C GLU A 87 -14.01 28.38 20.27
N ASN A 88 -12.93 27.59 20.31
CA ASN A 88 -11.62 28.08 20.71
C ASN A 88 -10.65 28.33 19.55
N PHE A 89 -10.84 27.70 18.41
CA PHE A 89 -9.90 27.75 17.28
C PHE A 89 -10.56 28.30 16.01
N ASN A 90 -9.76 28.78 15.07
CA ASN A 90 -10.20 29.25 13.74
C ASN A 90 -9.61 28.44 12.59
N GLU A 91 -8.76 27.46 12.90
CA GLU A 91 -8.18 26.52 11.92
C GLU A 91 -8.03 25.14 12.57
N ILE A 92 -8.17 24.07 11.80
CA ILE A 92 -7.85 22.70 12.22
C ILE A 92 -6.88 22.04 11.27
N THR A 93 -6.09 21.12 11.80
CA THR A 93 -5.18 20.24 11.05
C THR A 93 -5.54 18.78 11.34
N ILE A 94 -5.72 17.97 10.31
CA ILE A 94 -6.05 16.55 10.48
C ILE A 94 -4.76 15.73 10.59
N GLY A 95 -4.59 15.04 11.71
CA GLY A 95 -3.34 14.33 12.01
C GLY A 95 -3.03 13.15 11.08
N TYR A 96 -4.05 12.43 10.56
CA TYR A 96 -3.80 11.20 9.78
C TYR A 96 -4.58 11.12 8.46
N LEU A 97 -5.90 11.27 8.46
CA LEU A 97 -6.77 10.86 7.35
C LEU A 97 -6.64 11.70 6.06
N MET A 98 -5.80 12.72 6.04
CA MET A 98 -5.45 13.49 4.84
C MET A 98 -4.08 13.12 4.26
N LYS A 99 -3.40 12.11 4.80
CA LYS A 99 -2.09 11.63 4.30
C LYS A 99 -2.26 10.62 3.18
N HIS A 100 -1.16 10.28 2.49
CA HIS A 100 -1.17 9.38 1.34
C HIS A 100 -1.70 7.97 1.70
N GLY A 101 -1.28 7.40 2.84
CA GLY A 101 -1.65 6.03 3.24
C GLY A 101 -3.15 5.78 3.31
N PRO A 102 -3.92 6.60 4.07
CA PRO A 102 -5.37 6.40 4.19
C PRO A 102 -6.18 6.81 2.95
N VAL A 103 -5.64 7.69 2.09
CA VAL A 103 -6.36 8.21 0.92
C VAL A 103 -6.13 7.36 -0.32
N VAL A 104 -4.90 6.91 -0.56
CA VAL A 104 -4.54 6.11 -1.75
C VAL A 104 -4.83 4.64 -1.51
N LYS A 105 -5.65 4.04 -2.37
CA LYS A 105 -5.98 2.60 -2.32
C LYS A 105 -4.86 1.74 -2.92
N SER A 106 -5.00 0.42 -2.78
CA SER A 106 -4.04 -0.56 -3.31
C SER A 106 -3.93 -0.56 -4.84
N ASP A 107 -4.93 -0.05 -5.55
CA ASP A 107 -4.95 0.12 -7.01
C ASP A 107 -4.49 1.53 -7.47
N GLY A 108 -4.08 2.38 -6.53
CA GLY A 108 -3.67 3.76 -6.80
C GLY A 108 -4.81 4.77 -6.92
N SER A 109 -6.06 4.34 -6.88
CA SER A 109 -7.20 5.26 -6.84
C SER A 109 -7.31 5.96 -5.49
N LEU A 110 -7.88 7.18 -5.46
CA LEU A 110 -8.02 7.96 -4.24
C LEU A 110 -9.44 7.88 -3.67
N ASN A 111 -9.52 7.80 -2.34
CA ASN A 111 -10.78 7.82 -1.62
C ASN A 111 -10.90 9.10 -0.77
N PHE A 112 -11.82 9.98 -1.14
CA PHE A 112 -12.04 11.27 -0.48
C PHE A 112 -13.24 11.28 0.47
N THR A 113 -13.92 10.15 0.67
CA THR A 113 -15.19 10.09 1.42
C THR A 113 -15.09 10.72 2.81
N GLU A 114 -14.03 10.45 3.57
CA GLU A 114 -13.88 11.00 4.91
C GLU A 114 -13.47 12.48 4.86
N ILE A 115 -12.71 12.89 3.86
CA ILE A 115 -12.34 14.30 3.63
C ILE A 115 -13.58 15.13 3.28
N ASP A 116 -14.50 14.60 2.47
CA ASP A 116 -15.74 15.27 2.13
C ASP A 116 -16.66 15.45 3.35
N LYS A 117 -16.71 14.48 4.27
CA LYS A 117 -17.41 14.61 5.56
C LYS A 117 -16.79 15.73 6.41
N LEU A 118 -15.45 15.78 6.46
CA LEU A 118 -14.76 16.86 7.16
C LEU A 118 -15.15 18.22 6.62
N PHE A 119 -15.10 18.40 5.30
CA PHE A 119 -15.44 19.68 4.68
C PHE A 119 -16.88 20.11 4.96
N ALA A 120 -17.83 19.18 4.94
CA ALA A 120 -19.20 19.49 5.31
C ALA A 120 -19.33 20.03 6.74
N LYS A 121 -18.57 19.44 7.69
CA LYS A 121 -18.57 19.88 9.10
C LYS A 121 -17.84 21.21 9.30
N THR A 122 -16.72 21.43 8.63
CA THR A 122 -15.96 22.68 8.75
C THR A 122 -16.66 23.86 8.08
N ASP A 123 -17.38 23.63 6.99
CA ASP A 123 -18.21 24.67 6.33
C ASP A 123 -19.36 25.10 7.23
N GLU A 124 -20.03 24.14 7.91
CA GLU A 124 -21.08 24.44 8.89
C GLU A 124 -20.55 25.29 10.06
N ALA A 125 -19.34 24.98 10.53
CA ALA A 125 -18.70 25.69 11.65
C ALA A 125 -18.00 27.00 11.23
N GLY A 126 -17.74 27.22 9.96
CA GLY A 126 -16.97 28.36 9.45
C GLY A 126 -15.49 28.33 9.87
N ILE A 127 -14.91 27.12 10.12
CA ILE A 127 -13.51 26.93 10.51
C ILE A 127 -12.68 26.53 9.31
N SER A 128 -11.43 27.03 9.19
CA SER A 128 -10.54 26.66 8.09
C SER A 128 -9.81 25.34 8.36
N VAL A 129 -9.43 24.66 7.26
CA VAL A 129 -8.61 23.43 7.32
C VAL A 129 -7.24 23.73 6.75
N PHE A 130 -6.18 23.37 7.49
CA PHE A 130 -4.81 23.35 7.02
C PHE A 130 -4.46 21.94 6.52
N GLY A 131 -3.99 21.81 5.31
CA GLY A 131 -3.68 20.52 4.69
C GLY A 131 -2.36 19.93 5.22
N HIS A 132 -2.40 18.73 5.79
CA HIS A 132 -1.25 18.05 6.35
C HIS A 132 -1.33 16.55 6.02
N THR A 133 -0.41 15.95 5.27
CA THR A 133 0.69 16.53 4.48
C THR A 133 0.75 15.83 3.12
N LEU A 134 1.23 16.52 2.08
CA LEU A 134 1.29 15.92 0.75
C LEU A 134 2.44 14.92 0.61
N VAL A 135 3.64 15.27 1.07
CA VAL A 135 4.81 14.40 0.94
C VAL A 135 5.52 14.22 2.27
N TRP A 136 5.58 13.01 2.72
CA TRP A 136 6.29 12.57 3.91
C TRP A 136 6.89 11.18 3.67
N HIS A 137 7.81 10.71 4.50
CA HIS A 137 8.36 9.36 4.39
C HIS A 137 7.56 8.30 5.17
N GLN A 138 6.70 8.73 6.10
CA GLN A 138 5.82 7.87 6.91
C GLN A 138 4.35 8.01 6.48
N ASN A 139 3.49 7.13 6.97
CA ASN A 139 2.04 7.12 6.68
C ASN A 139 1.73 7.08 5.18
N GLN A 140 2.54 6.33 4.44
CA GLN A 140 2.37 6.11 3.01
C GLN A 140 1.65 4.79 2.74
N ASN A 141 0.96 4.68 1.60
CA ASN A 141 0.63 3.36 1.07
C ASN A 141 1.89 2.77 0.41
N ALA A 142 2.86 2.37 1.24
CA ALA A 142 4.12 1.84 0.77
C ALA A 142 3.95 0.53 -0.02
N LYS A 143 2.91 -0.26 0.30
CA LYS A 143 2.59 -1.48 -0.45
C LYS A 143 2.26 -1.15 -1.91
N TYR A 144 1.41 -0.14 -2.15
CA TYR A 144 1.10 0.34 -3.50
C TYR A 144 2.34 0.87 -4.20
N LEU A 145 3.07 1.79 -3.58
CA LEU A 145 4.25 2.41 -4.19
C LEU A 145 5.35 1.39 -4.52
N ASN A 146 5.62 0.45 -3.60
CA ASN A 146 6.58 -0.62 -3.85
C ASN A 146 6.10 -1.59 -4.94
N SER A 147 4.80 -1.80 -5.11
CA SER A 147 4.27 -2.64 -6.19
C SER A 147 4.55 -2.06 -7.57
N LEU A 148 4.59 -0.72 -7.70
CA LEU A 148 4.92 -0.05 -8.97
C LEU A 148 6.35 -0.31 -9.44
N ILE A 149 7.27 -0.46 -8.50
CA ILE A 149 8.72 -0.63 -8.75
C ILE A 149 9.22 -2.04 -8.46
N ALA A 150 8.30 -2.96 -8.15
CA ALA A 150 8.63 -4.37 -8.05
C ALA A 150 9.22 -4.85 -9.39
N ASP A 151 10.27 -5.64 -9.29
CA ASP A 151 10.86 -6.27 -10.47
C ASP A 151 9.76 -6.94 -11.29
N LYS A 152 9.70 -6.64 -12.59
CA LYS A 152 8.79 -7.34 -13.48
C LYS A 152 9.26 -8.79 -13.53
N VAL A 153 8.60 -9.62 -12.75
CA VAL A 153 8.62 -11.05 -13.03
C VAL A 153 7.86 -11.20 -14.33
N ILE A 154 8.56 -11.23 -15.46
CA ILE A 154 7.97 -11.74 -16.67
C ILE A 154 7.87 -13.24 -16.43
N VAL A 155 6.78 -13.65 -15.81
CA VAL A 155 6.20 -14.93 -16.11
C VAL A 155 5.83 -14.79 -17.57
N THR A 156 6.70 -15.28 -18.48
CA THR A 156 6.31 -15.34 -19.87
C THR A 156 4.98 -16.08 -19.90
N PRO A 157 3.99 -15.63 -20.71
CA PRO A 157 2.71 -16.31 -20.85
C PRO A 157 2.84 -17.83 -21.10
N ASP A 158 4.02 -18.31 -21.52
CA ASP A 158 4.41 -19.68 -21.70
C ASP A 158 4.41 -20.54 -20.42
N ASP A 159 4.70 -20.01 -19.21
CA ASP A 159 4.84 -20.88 -18.06
C ASP A 159 3.50 -21.35 -17.47
N SER A 160 2.44 -20.56 -17.59
CA SER A 160 1.08 -20.98 -17.21
C SER A 160 0.54 -22.09 -18.11
N GLU A 161 1.08 -22.20 -19.31
CA GLU A 161 0.63 -23.09 -20.37
C GLU A 161 1.43 -24.39 -20.44
N LYS A 162 2.61 -24.44 -19.81
CA LYS A 162 3.42 -25.66 -19.71
C LYS A 162 2.76 -26.72 -18.82
N ILE A 163 1.86 -26.31 -17.94
CA ILE A 163 1.23 -27.20 -16.95
C ILE A 163 -0.27 -27.29 -17.26
N ILE A 164 -0.76 -28.48 -17.57
CA ILE A 164 -2.20 -28.76 -17.59
C ILE A 164 -2.61 -28.85 -16.12
N ASN A 165 -2.94 -27.69 -15.51
CA ASN A 165 -3.21 -27.61 -14.08
C ASN A 165 -4.45 -28.43 -13.71
N ILE A 166 -4.31 -29.34 -12.73
CA ILE A 166 -5.37 -30.22 -12.22
C ILE A 166 -5.79 -29.89 -10.80
N LEU A 167 -5.32 -28.75 -10.25
CA LEU A 167 -5.65 -28.32 -8.91
C LEU A 167 -6.84 -27.37 -8.92
N ASP A 168 -7.79 -27.59 -8.01
CA ASP A 168 -8.86 -26.65 -7.69
C ASP A 168 -8.38 -25.67 -6.61
N ASN A 169 -8.90 -24.42 -6.63
CA ASN A 169 -8.60 -23.39 -5.66
C ASN A 169 -7.09 -23.25 -5.40
N SER A 170 -6.34 -23.09 -6.44
CA SER A 170 -4.88 -23.01 -6.42
C SER A 170 -4.35 -21.57 -6.32
N ASP A 171 -5.25 -20.59 -6.47
CA ASP A 171 -5.06 -19.14 -6.32
C ASP A 171 -5.72 -18.57 -5.06
N PHE A 172 -6.49 -19.39 -4.32
CA PHE A 172 -7.16 -19.07 -3.05
C PHE A 172 -8.16 -17.90 -3.11
N GLU A 173 -8.55 -17.43 -4.28
CA GLU A 173 -9.40 -16.24 -4.47
C GLU A 173 -10.85 -16.42 -3.98
N ASN A 174 -11.27 -17.64 -3.66
CA ASN A 174 -12.52 -17.91 -2.97
C ASN A 174 -12.49 -17.65 -1.44
N GLY A 175 -11.35 -17.16 -0.88
CA GLY A 175 -11.18 -16.84 0.53
C GLY A 175 -11.09 -18.05 1.47
N THR A 176 -10.73 -19.24 0.96
CA THR A 176 -10.55 -20.46 1.75
C THR A 176 -9.36 -21.28 1.24
N ILE A 177 -8.79 -22.11 2.09
CA ILE A 177 -7.74 -23.06 1.68
C ILE A 177 -8.29 -24.42 1.23
N SER A 178 -9.58 -24.69 1.36
CA SER A 178 -10.17 -25.98 0.92
C SER A 178 -10.00 -26.14 -0.61
N PRO A 179 -9.55 -27.30 -1.10
CA PRO A 179 -9.43 -28.59 -0.40
C PRO A 179 -8.03 -28.91 0.19
N TRP A 180 -7.14 -27.93 0.33
CA TRP A 180 -5.82 -28.14 0.91
C TRP A 180 -5.92 -28.47 2.40
N GLY A 181 -5.09 -29.40 2.85
CA GLY A 181 -4.94 -29.83 4.23
C GLY A 181 -3.46 -29.92 4.62
N GLY A 182 -3.11 -30.82 5.55
CA GLY A 182 -1.74 -31.10 5.90
C GLY A 182 -1.53 -31.42 7.38
N TRP A 183 -0.29 -31.68 7.79
CA TRP A 183 0.07 -32.14 9.13
C TRP A 183 1.53 -31.83 9.48
N GLY A 184 1.90 -32.19 10.71
CA GLY A 184 3.26 -32.28 11.21
C GLY A 184 3.79 -30.99 11.85
N ASN A 185 4.78 -31.16 12.73
CA ASN A 185 5.56 -30.11 13.40
C ASN A 185 4.76 -29.03 14.15
N ASP A 186 3.53 -29.36 14.59
CA ASP A 186 2.56 -28.41 15.17
C ASP A 186 2.21 -27.26 14.21
N SER A 187 2.44 -27.44 12.92
CA SER A 187 2.21 -26.48 11.86
C SER A 187 0.72 -26.22 11.60
N SER A 188 0.40 -25.03 11.11
CA SER A 188 -0.96 -24.65 10.74
C SER A 188 -1.03 -24.13 9.30
N ARG A 189 -2.24 -24.11 8.75
CA ARG A 189 -2.56 -23.64 7.41
C ARG A 189 -3.84 -22.82 7.46
N LYS A 190 -3.84 -21.69 6.82
CA LYS A 190 -5.02 -20.79 6.77
C LYS A 190 -4.96 -19.95 5.50
N VAL A 191 -6.10 -19.38 5.12
CA VAL A 191 -6.12 -18.33 4.10
C VAL A 191 -5.54 -17.04 4.70
N SER A 192 -4.89 -16.23 3.88
CA SER A 192 -4.37 -14.94 4.27
C SER A 192 -5.48 -13.90 4.47
N GLU A 193 -5.14 -12.75 4.98
CA GLU A 193 -6.01 -11.59 4.89
C GLU A 193 -6.06 -11.08 3.44
N LYS A 194 -7.13 -10.35 3.13
CA LYS A 194 -7.32 -9.77 1.80
C LYS A 194 -6.17 -8.82 1.44
N GLY A 195 -5.67 -8.91 0.21
CA GLY A 195 -4.57 -8.12 -0.30
C GLY A 195 -3.17 -8.69 0.04
N GLN A 196 -3.07 -9.92 0.52
CA GLN A 196 -1.80 -10.59 0.81
C GLN A 196 -1.41 -11.67 -0.22
N GLY A 197 -2.18 -11.83 -1.30
CA GLY A 197 -1.87 -12.72 -2.41
C GLY A 197 -0.78 -12.18 -3.33
N TYR A 198 -0.33 -13.01 -4.27
CA TYR A 198 0.59 -12.63 -5.33
C TYR A 198 -0.20 -12.03 -6.49
N SER A 199 -0.19 -10.72 -6.64
CA SER A 199 -1.02 -10.00 -7.63
C SER A 199 -2.52 -10.36 -7.56
N SER A 200 -3.00 -10.73 -6.35
CA SER A 200 -4.30 -11.29 -6.07
C SER A 200 -4.76 -10.91 -4.66
N ASP A 201 -6.00 -11.21 -4.29
CA ASP A 201 -6.54 -10.86 -2.98
C ASP A 201 -6.02 -11.80 -1.87
N TYR A 202 -5.85 -13.10 -2.14
CA TYR A 202 -5.57 -14.10 -1.12
C TYR A 202 -4.40 -15.01 -1.47
N ALA A 203 -3.79 -15.62 -0.44
CA ALA A 203 -2.80 -16.68 -0.51
C ALA A 203 -3.06 -17.71 0.59
N MET A 204 -2.51 -18.91 0.49
CA MET A 204 -2.44 -19.83 1.60
C MET A 204 -1.23 -19.50 2.48
N ILE A 205 -1.43 -19.37 3.79
CA ILE A 205 -0.38 -19.22 4.79
C ILE A 205 -0.08 -20.57 5.42
N LEU A 206 1.19 -20.97 5.36
CA LEU A 206 1.72 -22.14 6.04
C LEU A 206 2.59 -21.67 7.22
N VAL A 207 2.28 -22.09 8.44
CA VAL A 207 3.02 -21.70 9.64
C VAL A 207 3.79 -22.90 10.17
N ASN A 208 5.12 -22.79 10.22
CA ASN A 208 6.00 -23.77 10.84
C ASN A 208 6.58 -23.20 12.15
N PRO A 209 6.22 -23.71 13.34
CA PRO A 209 6.66 -23.13 14.61
C PRO A 209 8.08 -23.47 15.03
N LYS A 210 8.73 -24.46 14.40
CA LYS A 210 10.06 -24.93 14.80
C LYS A 210 10.84 -25.56 13.64
N ASP A 211 12.17 -25.43 13.67
CA ASP A 211 13.07 -26.07 12.71
C ASP A 211 13.05 -27.60 12.85
N ALA A 212 13.01 -28.30 11.72
CA ALA A 212 13.07 -29.76 11.65
C ALA A 212 13.49 -30.19 10.23
N ASP A 213 13.28 -31.45 9.87
CA ASP A 213 13.42 -31.88 8.47
C ASP A 213 12.28 -31.28 7.63
N SER A 214 12.51 -31.01 6.34
CA SER A 214 11.53 -30.39 5.47
C SER A 214 10.18 -31.10 5.47
N TYR A 215 10.18 -32.43 5.45
CA TYR A 215 8.96 -33.24 5.48
C TYR A 215 8.26 -33.29 6.85
N SER A 216 8.85 -32.73 7.89
CA SER A 216 8.23 -32.70 9.23
C SER A 216 7.01 -31.80 9.31
N ALA A 217 6.83 -30.82 8.40
CA ALA A 217 5.64 -30.05 8.21
C ALA A 217 5.22 -30.07 6.74
N GLN A 218 3.99 -30.50 6.47
CA GLN A 218 3.49 -30.69 5.10
C GLN A 218 2.13 -30.03 4.89
N ALA A 219 1.98 -29.29 3.79
CA ALA A 219 0.67 -29.04 3.20
C ALA A 219 0.38 -30.12 2.16
N ALA A 220 -0.87 -30.52 2.00
CA ALA A 220 -1.24 -31.64 1.17
C ALA A 220 -2.54 -31.40 0.41
N TYR A 221 -2.57 -31.89 -0.83
CA TYR A 221 -3.72 -31.86 -1.72
C TYR A 221 -3.97 -33.27 -2.26
N SER A 222 -5.21 -33.77 -2.18
CA SER A 222 -5.59 -35.04 -2.82
C SER A 222 -5.83 -34.81 -4.30
N LEU A 223 -5.05 -35.45 -5.14
CA LEU A 223 -5.18 -35.33 -6.59
C LEU A 223 -6.50 -35.96 -7.08
N PRO A 224 -7.14 -35.43 -8.13
CA PRO A 224 -8.39 -35.95 -8.66
C PRO A 224 -8.25 -37.35 -9.27
N SER A 225 -7.03 -37.72 -9.69
CA SER A 225 -6.67 -39.04 -10.22
C SER A 225 -5.24 -39.39 -9.90
N GLU A 226 -4.91 -40.67 -10.02
CA GLU A 226 -3.54 -41.19 -9.97
C GLU A 226 -2.72 -40.64 -11.14
N LEU A 227 -1.42 -40.39 -10.91
CA LEU A 227 -0.50 -40.00 -11.96
C LEU A 227 -0.18 -41.18 -12.88
N ILE A 228 -0.04 -40.88 -14.17
CA ILE A 228 0.24 -41.90 -15.19
C ILE A 228 1.75 -42.13 -15.31
N VAL A 229 2.21 -43.34 -15.11
CA VAL A 229 3.61 -43.72 -15.28
C VAL A 229 4.08 -43.45 -16.71
N GLY A 230 5.26 -42.86 -16.84
CA GLY A 230 5.87 -42.44 -18.11
C GLY A 230 5.46 -41.06 -18.60
N LYS A 231 4.57 -40.36 -17.89
CA LYS A 231 4.23 -38.96 -18.19
C LYS A 231 5.10 -37.99 -17.39
N THR A 232 5.39 -36.87 -17.99
CA THR A 232 6.09 -35.76 -17.31
C THR A 232 5.09 -34.83 -16.65
N TYR A 233 5.29 -34.54 -15.35
CA TYR A 233 4.51 -33.62 -14.56
C TYR A 233 5.34 -32.42 -14.15
N CYS A 234 4.70 -31.26 -14.00
CA CYS A 234 5.33 -30.00 -13.63
C CYS A 234 4.70 -29.41 -12.39
N TYR A 235 5.52 -28.72 -11.58
CA TYR A 235 5.12 -27.85 -10.48
C TYR A 235 5.43 -26.41 -10.82
N SER A 236 4.61 -25.49 -10.32
CA SER A 236 4.89 -24.07 -10.29
C SER A 236 4.12 -23.45 -9.14
N ALA A 237 4.75 -22.59 -8.34
CA ALA A 237 4.07 -21.79 -7.32
C ALA A 237 4.85 -20.53 -6.98
N MET A 238 4.15 -19.45 -6.64
CA MET A 238 4.73 -18.27 -6.02
C MET A 238 4.79 -18.46 -4.51
N VAL A 239 5.98 -18.25 -3.91
CA VAL A 239 6.19 -18.44 -2.47
C VAL A 239 6.90 -17.23 -1.89
N LYS A 240 6.36 -16.68 -0.79
CA LYS A 240 6.98 -15.62 0.01
C LYS A 240 7.07 -16.08 1.46
N ALA A 241 8.13 -15.76 2.17
CA ALA A 241 8.29 -16.14 3.56
C ALA A 241 8.89 -15.01 4.41
N ASP A 242 8.75 -15.11 5.74
CA ASP A 242 9.46 -14.25 6.70
C ASP A 242 10.83 -14.83 7.08
N VAL A 243 11.21 -15.96 6.49
CA VAL A 243 12.46 -16.71 6.72
C VAL A 243 13.04 -17.22 5.41
N VAL A 244 14.38 -17.37 5.35
CA VAL A 244 15.05 -18.09 4.27
C VAL A 244 14.98 -19.58 4.57
N ASN A 245 14.26 -20.33 3.75
CA ASN A 245 14.20 -21.81 3.78
C ASN A 245 14.83 -22.35 2.50
N THR A 246 15.94 -23.04 2.63
CA THR A 246 16.71 -23.60 1.50
C THR A 246 16.19 -24.95 1.02
N ASP A 247 15.18 -25.50 1.68
CA ASP A 247 14.59 -26.81 1.39
C ASP A 247 13.05 -26.75 1.46
N PHE A 248 12.47 -25.77 0.76
CA PHE A 248 11.03 -25.69 0.52
C PHE A 248 10.73 -26.57 -0.70
N THR A 249 10.07 -27.72 -0.49
CA THR A 249 10.07 -28.80 -1.48
C THR A 249 8.67 -29.27 -1.86
N PHE A 250 8.40 -29.34 -3.15
CA PHE A 250 7.25 -30.06 -3.71
C PHE A 250 7.58 -31.52 -3.91
N GLN A 251 6.59 -32.39 -3.71
CA GLN A 251 6.66 -33.82 -4.04
C GLN A 251 5.27 -34.38 -4.29
N VAL A 252 5.19 -35.50 -5.02
CA VAL A 252 3.99 -36.35 -5.04
C VAL A 252 4.21 -37.60 -4.21
N GLN A 253 3.15 -38.16 -3.64
CA GLN A 253 3.23 -39.19 -2.63
C GLN A 253 2.08 -40.18 -2.75
N ASN A 254 2.39 -41.46 -2.50
CA ASN A 254 1.38 -42.47 -2.20
C ASN A 254 0.82 -42.20 -0.79
N PRO A 255 -0.48 -42.04 -0.60
CA PRO A 255 -1.07 -41.63 0.68
C PRO A 255 -1.00 -42.75 1.77
N THR A 256 -0.75 -43.99 1.38
CA THR A 256 -0.71 -45.16 2.29
C THR A 256 0.71 -45.52 2.70
N SER A 257 1.60 -45.66 1.72
CA SER A 257 2.99 -46.06 1.97
C SER A 257 3.91 -44.88 2.26
N TYR A 258 3.47 -43.64 2.01
CA TYR A 258 4.25 -42.41 2.06
C TYR A 258 5.47 -42.39 1.11
N ALA A 259 5.57 -43.38 0.21
CA ALA A 259 6.57 -43.33 -0.83
C ALA A 259 6.32 -42.16 -1.76
N GLY A 260 7.34 -41.32 -1.96
CA GLY A 260 7.24 -40.12 -2.81
C GLY A 260 8.19 -40.17 -3.98
N GLU A 261 7.92 -39.30 -4.97
CA GLU A 261 8.85 -38.91 -6.04
C GLU A 261 8.59 -37.49 -6.52
N GLY A 262 9.30 -37.05 -7.54
CA GLY A 262 9.11 -35.72 -8.12
C GLY A 262 9.50 -34.61 -7.15
N TYR A 263 10.63 -34.78 -6.44
CA TYR A 263 11.09 -33.73 -5.50
C TYR A 263 11.65 -32.52 -6.24
N VAL A 264 11.00 -31.39 -6.07
CA VAL A 264 11.42 -30.09 -6.59
C VAL A 264 11.59 -29.13 -5.44
N SER A 265 12.82 -28.74 -5.15
CA SER A 265 13.16 -27.84 -4.04
C SER A 265 13.48 -26.44 -4.54
N GLY A 266 13.10 -25.44 -3.74
CA GLY A 266 13.47 -24.05 -3.94
C GLY A 266 13.87 -23.38 -2.63
N THR A 267 14.47 -22.19 -2.75
CA THR A 267 14.86 -21.35 -1.62
C THR A 267 13.89 -20.19 -1.51
N THR A 268 13.28 -19.98 -0.33
CA THR A 268 12.43 -18.83 -0.07
C THR A 268 13.24 -17.57 0.23
N ALA A 269 12.68 -16.41 0.01
CA ALA A 269 13.28 -15.13 0.35
C ALA A 269 12.40 -14.35 1.34
N VAL A 270 13.04 -13.61 2.25
CA VAL A 270 12.35 -12.82 3.26
C VAL A 270 11.61 -11.66 2.61
N GLY A 271 10.28 -11.64 2.81
CA GLY A 271 9.40 -10.56 2.33
C GLY A 271 9.20 -10.50 0.81
N GLN A 272 9.82 -11.38 0.03
CA GLN A 272 9.76 -11.36 -1.43
C GLN A 272 9.08 -12.61 -1.98
N TRP A 273 8.26 -12.45 -3.02
CA TRP A 273 7.72 -13.58 -3.76
C TRP A 273 8.79 -14.17 -4.69
N VAL A 274 9.00 -15.46 -4.59
CA VAL A 274 9.90 -16.23 -5.46
C VAL A 274 9.10 -17.31 -6.18
N LEU A 275 9.42 -17.55 -7.44
CA LEU A 275 8.87 -18.67 -8.20
C LEU A 275 9.65 -19.93 -7.86
N ILE A 276 8.94 -21.00 -7.49
CA ILE A 276 9.51 -22.35 -7.35
C ILE A 276 8.81 -23.22 -8.39
N GLU A 277 9.59 -23.73 -9.33
CA GLU A 277 9.09 -24.57 -10.43
C GLU A 277 10.03 -25.73 -10.73
N GLY A 278 9.52 -26.75 -11.37
CA GLY A 278 10.29 -27.89 -11.85
C GLY A 278 9.42 -28.97 -12.48
N GLU A 279 10.07 -29.98 -13.02
CA GLU A 279 9.39 -31.11 -13.68
C GLU A 279 10.03 -32.45 -13.28
N PHE A 280 9.25 -33.52 -13.40
CA PHE A 280 9.73 -34.88 -13.22
C PHE A 280 8.94 -35.85 -14.10
N GLU A 281 9.56 -36.98 -14.48
CA GLU A 281 8.87 -38.09 -15.11
C GLU A 281 8.34 -39.03 -14.04
N CYS A 282 7.02 -39.32 -14.09
CA CYS A 282 6.37 -40.24 -13.16
C CYS A 282 6.85 -41.69 -13.42
N THR A 283 7.46 -42.32 -12.43
CA THR A 283 7.97 -43.69 -12.54
C THR A 283 7.30 -44.69 -11.61
N LYS A 284 6.46 -44.18 -10.65
CA LYS A 284 5.77 -44.96 -9.62
C LYS A 284 4.28 -44.93 -9.80
N GLU A 285 3.62 -46.01 -9.44
CA GLU A 285 2.18 -46.16 -9.37
C GLU A 285 1.61 -45.60 -8.04
N ASP A 286 0.31 -45.42 -7.94
CA ASP A 286 -0.47 -45.01 -6.76
C ASP A 286 -0.07 -43.63 -6.19
N LEU A 287 0.45 -42.73 -7.00
CA LEU A 287 0.73 -41.36 -6.60
C LEU A 287 -0.53 -40.49 -6.74
N THR A 288 -1.21 -40.26 -5.61
CA THR A 288 -2.48 -39.54 -5.57
C THR A 288 -2.49 -38.34 -4.60
N ARG A 289 -1.33 -37.95 -4.07
CA ARG A 289 -1.21 -36.82 -3.14
C ARG A 289 -0.08 -35.89 -3.54
N LEU A 290 -0.39 -34.64 -3.77
CA LEU A 290 0.61 -33.56 -3.86
C LEU A 290 0.94 -33.08 -2.44
N CYS A 291 2.23 -32.94 -2.11
CA CYS A 291 2.71 -32.42 -0.84
C CYS A 291 3.68 -31.25 -1.04
N ILE A 292 3.59 -30.28 -0.15
CA ILE A 292 4.52 -29.17 0.00
C ILE A 292 5.19 -29.32 1.37
N ASN A 293 6.50 -29.55 1.38
CA ASN A 293 7.31 -29.74 2.58
C ASN A 293 7.94 -28.39 2.98
N PHE A 294 7.63 -27.90 4.17
CA PHE A 294 8.10 -26.59 4.64
C PHE A 294 8.69 -26.62 6.07
N GLY A 295 8.94 -27.81 6.62
CA GLY A 295 9.39 -27.99 8.00
C GLY A 295 10.84 -27.56 8.29
N LYS A 296 11.66 -27.27 7.28
CA LYS A 296 13.10 -27.01 7.44
C LYS A 296 13.44 -25.80 8.28
N ALA A 297 12.73 -24.70 8.11
CA ALA A 297 12.93 -23.48 8.88
C ALA A 297 11.61 -23.02 9.51
N ALA A 298 11.67 -22.59 10.77
CA ALA A 298 10.53 -21.99 11.46
C ALA A 298 10.19 -20.63 10.85
N GLY A 299 8.91 -20.40 10.54
CA GLY A 299 8.45 -19.17 9.91
C GLY A 299 7.07 -19.29 9.30
N ASN A 300 6.64 -18.19 8.69
CA ASN A 300 5.40 -18.07 7.94
C ASN A 300 5.71 -18.05 6.44
N TYR A 301 5.02 -18.89 5.71
CA TYR A 301 5.14 -19.00 4.26
C TYR A 301 3.82 -18.67 3.61
N TYR A 302 3.82 -17.72 2.71
CA TYR A 302 2.68 -17.39 1.84
C TYR A 302 2.90 -18.09 0.52
N ILE A 303 1.90 -18.83 0.06
CA ILE A 303 1.98 -19.56 -1.21
C ILE A 303 0.73 -19.26 -2.03
N ASP A 304 0.94 -19.04 -3.32
CA ASP A 304 -0.11 -18.62 -4.25
C ASP A 304 0.18 -19.08 -5.68
N ASN A 305 -0.83 -19.04 -6.54
CA ASN A 305 -0.72 -19.46 -7.95
C ASN A 305 -0.08 -20.85 -8.09
N ILE A 306 -0.51 -21.81 -7.26
CA ILE A 306 0.01 -23.17 -7.32
C ILE A 306 -0.51 -23.84 -8.59
N LYS A 307 0.38 -24.38 -9.40
CA LYS A 307 0.04 -25.20 -10.56
C LYS A 307 0.73 -26.56 -10.46
N PHE A 308 -0.02 -27.61 -10.72
CA PHE A 308 0.47 -28.94 -10.83
C PHE A 308 -0.33 -29.74 -11.85
N GLY A 309 0.35 -30.48 -12.72
CA GLY A 309 -0.28 -31.32 -13.70
C GLY A 309 0.68 -31.84 -14.75
N GLU A 310 0.14 -32.57 -15.74
CA GLU A 310 0.92 -33.09 -16.84
C GLU A 310 1.57 -31.92 -17.61
N LYS A 311 2.83 -32.14 -18.05
CA LYS A 311 3.52 -31.21 -18.92
C LYS A 311 2.75 -31.04 -20.24
N ASN A 312 2.37 -29.81 -20.55
CA ASN A 312 1.74 -29.52 -21.83
C ASN A 312 2.82 -29.50 -22.93
N GLU A 313 3.10 -30.63 -23.52
CA GLU A 313 4.10 -30.73 -24.58
C GLU A 313 3.74 -29.93 -25.85
N ASN A 314 2.48 -29.50 -26.02
CA ASN A 314 2.05 -28.75 -27.19
C ASN A 314 2.46 -27.28 -27.12
N VAL A 315 2.60 -26.71 -25.95
CA VAL A 315 3.04 -25.31 -25.75
C VAL A 315 4.49 -25.11 -26.20
N ASP A 316 5.34 -26.10 -25.96
CA ASP A 316 6.74 -26.05 -26.45
C ASP A 316 6.86 -26.31 -27.96
N LYS A 317 5.78 -26.75 -28.61
CA LYS A 317 5.79 -27.18 -30.02
C LYS A 317 5.48 -26.10 -31.06
N MET A 318 4.86 -24.97 -30.66
CA MET A 318 4.43 -23.93 -31.62
C MET A 318 4.99 -22.55 -31.33
N LEU A 319 5.14 -21.75 -32.37
CA LEU A 319 5.34 -20.30 -32.33
C LEU A 319 3.96 -19.63 -32.44
N ASN A 320 3.32 -19.30 -31.32
CA ASN A 320 1.99 -18.68 -31.37
C ASN A 320 2.03 -17.35 -32.14
N VAL A 321 1.12 -17.19 -33.11
CA VAL A 321 1.02 -16.00 -33.98
C VAL A 321 -0.29 -15.22 -33.83
N ILE A 322 -1.13 -15.58 -32.86
CA ILE A 322 -2.41 -14.91 -32.63
C ILE A 322 -2.39 -14.12 -31.30
N ASP A 323 -3.08 -12.98 -31.30
CA ASP A 323 -3.21 -12.09 -30.14
C ASP A 323 -4.51 -12.37 -29.36
N ASN A 324 -4.59 -11.82 -28.15
CA ASN A 324 -5.74 -11.93 -27.26
C ASN A 324 -6.20 -13.39 -27.06
N THR A 325 -5.26 -14.24 -26.73
CA THR A 325 -5.45 -15.70 -26.62
C THR A 325 -6.23 -16.12 -25.38
N THR A 326 -6.17 -15.33 -24.32
CA THR A 326 -6.79 -15.59 -23.01
C THR A 326 -7.97 -14.66 -22.70
N PHE A 327 -8.28 -13.72 -23.60
CA PHE A 327 -9.39 -12.76 -23.50
C PHE A 327 -9.38 -11.84 -22.26
N GLU A 328 -8.28 -11.75 -21.51
CA GLU A 328 -8.15 -10.96 -20.29
C GLU A 328 -8.23 -9.44 -20.50
N THR A 329 -8.26 -9.00 -21.75
CA THR A 329 -8.58 -7.62 -22.12
C THR A 329 -10.07 -7.28 -22.05
N ALA A 330 -10.90 -8.22 -21.58
CA ALA A 330 -12.37 -8.12 -21.50
C ALA A 330 -13.04 -7.78 -22.86
N THR A 331 -12.43 -8.21 -23.97
CA THR A 331 -12.95 -8.07 -25.32
C THR A 331 -12.60 -9.30 -26.17
N ILE A 332 -13.43 -9.62 -27.15
CA ILE A 332 -13.11 -10.66 -28.13
C ILE A 332 -12.27 -10.15 -29.29
N SER A 333 -12.08 -8.84 -29.45
CA SER A 333 -11.28 -8.30 -30.54
C SER A 333 -9.84 -8.83 -30.48
N PRO A 334 -9.23 -9.25 -31.59
CA PRO A 334 -9.68 -9.08 -33.00
C PRO A 334 -10.52 -10.25 -33.57
N TRP A 335 -11.04 -11.15 -32.75
CA TRP A 335 -11.92 -12.22 -33.22
C TRP A 335 -13.27 -11.68 -33.72
N GLY A 336 -13.76 -12.26 -34.77
CA GLY A 336 -15.10 -12.04 -35.34
C GLY A 336 -15.78 -13.35 -35.64
N GLY A 337 -16.78 -13.36 -36.54
CA GLY A 337 -17.43 -14.58 -36.94
C GLY A 337 -18.76 -14.35 -37.64
N TRP A 338 -19.37 -15.43 -38.16
CA TRP A 338 -20.61 -15.40 -38.92
C TRP A 338 -21.33 -16.75 -38.96
N GLY A 339 -22.51 -16.73 -39.50
CA GLY A 339 -23.29 -17.92 -39.87
C GLY A 339 -24.25 -18.39 -38.81
N ASN A 340 -25.30 -19.13 -39.22
CA ASN A 340 -26.29 -19.82 -38.42
C ASN A 340 -27.01 -18.95 -37.39
N ASP A 341 -27.09 -17.62 -37.60
CA ASP A 341 -27.57 -16.63 -36.61
C ASP A 341 -26.78 -16.68 -35.29
N SER A 342 -25.55 -17.16 -35.30
CA SER A 342 -24.65 -17.27 -34.18
C SER A 342 -24.21 -15.91 -33.60
N SER A 343 -23.85 -15.87 -32.35
CA SER A 343 -23.30 -14.69 -31.71
C SER A 343 -21.97 -14.98 -31.01
N HIS A 344 -21.16 -13.96 -30.91
CA HIS A 344 -19.81 -13.99 -30.32
C HIS A 344 -19.70 -12.83 -29.34
N LYS A 345 -19.32 -13.10 -28.10
CA LYS A 345 -19.17 -12.07 -27.06
C LYS A 345 -18.12 -12.47 -26.03
N ILE A 346 -17.72 -11.51 -25.20
CA ILE A 346 -16.92 -11.79 -24.03
C ILE A 346 -17.82 -12.36 -22.92
N SER A 347 -17.28 -13.22 -22.08
CA SER A 347 -17.95 -13.76 -20.89
C SER A 347 -18.10 -12.74 -19.79
N ASP A 348 -18.90 -13.06 -18.76
CA ASP A 348 -18.83 -12.37 -17.49
C ASP A 348 -17.52 -12.73 -16.78
N LYS A 349 -17.07 -11.86 -15.86
CA LYS A 349 -15.87 -12.08 -15.07
C LYS A 349 -15.96 -13.37 -14.25
N GLY A 350 -14.87 -14.13 -14.18
CA GLY A 350 -14.79 -15.42 -13.48
C GLY A 350 -15.29 -16.61 -14.29
N GLN A 351 -15.51 -16.48 -15.60
CA GLN A 351 -15.97 -17.56 -16.49
C GLN A 351 -14.89 -18.10 -17.43
N GLY A 352 -13.65 -17.60 -17.33
CA GLY A 352 -12.50 -18.08 -18.09
C GLY A 352 -11.95 -19.42 -17.57
N TYR A 353 -11.02 -20.01 -18.32
CA TYR A 353 -10.26 -21.19 -17.88
C TYR A 353 -9.04 -20.75 -17.06
N ASN A 354 -9.09 -20.90 -15.75
CA ASN A 354 -8.09 -20.38 -14.82
C ASN A 354 -7.80 -18.88 -15.03
N SER A 355 -8.81 -18.11 -15.46
CA SER A 355 -8.71 -16.73 -15.90
C SER A 355 -10.04 -16.01 -15.66
N ASP A 356 -10.05 -14.67 -15.81
CA ASP A 356 -11.28 -13.88 -15.59
C ASP A 356 -12.27 -14.03 -16.76
N TYR A 357 -11.82 -14.15 -18.01
CA TYR A 357 -12.67 -14.05 -19.18
C TYR A 357 -12.43 -15.17 -20.19
N ALA A 358 -13.44 -15.46 -21.00
CA ALA A 358 -13.42 -16.36 -22.14
C ALA A 358 -14.24 -15.78 -23.31
N MET A 359 -13.98 -16.19 -24.51
CA MET A 359 -14.86 -15.92 -25.64
C MET A 359 -16.08 -16.87 -25.59
N ILE A 360 -17.29 -16.31 -25.61
CA ILE A 360 -18.55 -17.08 -25.73
C ILE A 360 -18.99 -17.10 -27.17
N LEU A 361 -19.23 -18.33 -27.70
CA LEU A 361 -19.83 -18.60 -28.99
C LEU A 361 -21.20 -19.23 -28.77
N VAL A 362 -22.25 -18.64 -29.34
CA VAL A 362 -23.62 -19.17 -29.23
C VAL A 362 -24.09 -19.63 -30.59
N ASN A 363 -24.43 -20.93 -30.71
CA ASN A 363 -25.05 -21.50 -31.88
C ASN A 363 -26.54 -21.79 -31.58
N PRO A 364 -27.49 -21.08 -32.21
CA PRO A 364 -28.92 -21.22 -31.88
C PRO A 364 -29.60 -22.46 -32.46
N LYS A 365 -29.01 -23.17 -33.43
CA LYS A 365 -29.62 -24.29 -34.13
C LYS A 365 -28.59 -25.27 -34.69
N ASP A 366 -28.96 -26.55 -34.75
CA ASP A 366 -28.14 -27.60 -35.35
C ASP A 366 -27.98 -27.39 -36.86
N ALA A 367 -26.75 -27.55 -37.37
CA ALA A 367 -26.45 -27.47 -38.81
C ALA A 367 -25.14 -28.21 -39.12
N ASN A 368 -24.48 -27.92 -40.24
CA ASN A 368 -23.10 -28.38 -40.42
C ASN A 368 -22.17 -27.61 -39.52
N SER A 369 -21.04 -28.19 -39.08
CA SER A 369 -20.07 -27.54 -38.22
C SER A 369 -19.62 -26.16 -38.74
N TYR A 370 -19.35 -26.04 -40.03
CA TYR A 370 -18.97 -24.80 -40.69
C TYR A 370 -20.11 -23.77 -40.88
N SER A 371 -21.33 -24.12 -40.52
CA SER A 371 -22.47 -23.18 -40.62
C SER A 371 -22.43 -22.05 -39.59
N ALA A 372 -21.69 -22.20 -38.49
CA ALA A 372 -21.35 -21.15 -37.53
C ALA A 372 -19.84 -21.14 -37.29
N GLN A 373 -19.21 -20.00 -37.52
CA GLN A 373 -17.76 -19.86 -37.42
C GLN A 373 -17.34 -18.66 -36.61
N ALA A 374 -16.40 -18.84 -35.66
CA ALA A 374 -15.56 -17.76 -35.17
C ALA A 374 -14.28 -17.69 -36.03
N ALA A 375 -13.78 -16.48 -36.25
CA ALA A 375 -12.71 -16.25 -37.20
C ALA A 375 -11.70 -15.22 -36.71
N TYR A 376 -10.42 -15.47 -37.00
CA TYR A 376 -9.29 -14.60 -36.72
C TYR A 376 -8.48 -14.42 -37.99
N SER A 377 -8.16 -13.17 -38.38
CA SER A 377 -7.28 -12.90 -39.52
C SER A 377 -5.83 -13.08 -39.06
N LEU A 378 -5.13 -14.01 -39.71
CA LEU A 378 -3.72 -14.26 -39.41
C LEU A 378 -2.84 -13.07 -39.82
N PRO A 379 -1.75 -12.78 -39.11
CA PRO A 379 -0.84 -11.67 -39.45
C PRO A 379 -0.09 -11.87 -40.77
N ALA A 380 0.00 -13.10 -41.25
CA ALA A 380 0.60 -13.45 -42.53
C ALA A 380 -0.03 -14.74 -43.09
N GLU A 381 0.07 -14.92 -44.41
CA GLU A 381 -0.25 -16.18 -45.11
C GLU A 381 0.61 -17.33 -44.58
N LEU A 382 0.02 -18.54 -44.42
CA LEU A 382 0.76 -19.72 -44.00
C LEU A 382 1.67 -20.22 -45.15
N GLU A 383 2.86 -20.64 -44.80
CA GLU A 383 3.84 -21.18 -45.74
C GLU A 383 3.52 -22.63 -46.05
N VAL A 384 3.39 -22.93 -47.38
CA VAL A 384 3.19 -24.31 -47.87
C VAL A 384 4.38 -25.18 -47.48
N GLY A 385 4.09 -26.37 -46.94
CA GLY A 385 5.08 -27.36 -46.50
C GLY A 385 5.48 -27.23 -45.04
N LYS A 386 5.11 -26.16 -44.34
CA LYS A 386 5.31 -26.04 -42.88
C LYS A 386 4.20 -26.70 -42.10
N THR A 387 4.52 -27.20 -40.92
CA THR A 387 3.56 -27.79 -40.00
C THR A 387 3.11 -26.75 -38.98
N TYR A 388 1.81 -26.63 -38.76
CA TYR A 388 1.17 -25.71 -37.81
C TYR A 388 0.38 -26.51 -36.74
N CYS A 389 0.26 -25.95 -35.56
CA CYS A 389 -0.44 -26.53 -34.40
C CYS A 389 -1.58 -25.64 -33.97
N TYR A 390 -2.65 -26.28 -33.46
CA TYR A 390 -3.78 -25.65 -32.75
C TYR A 390 -3.78 -26.11 -31.31
N SER A 391 -4.20 -25.25 -30.39
CA SER A 391 -4.55 -25.61 -29.01
C SER A 391 -5.58 -24.62 -28.49
N ALA A 392 -6.60 -25.10 -27.79
CA ALA A 392 -7.55 -24.28 -27.05
C ALA A 392 -8.20 -25.08 -25.92
N MET A 393 -8.61 -24.37 -24.87
CA MET A 393 -9.53 -24.88 -23.85
C MET A 393 -10.95 -24.54 -24.25
N VAL A 394 -11.84 -25.55 -24.25
CA VAL A 394 -13.25 -25.39 -24.65
C VAL A 394 -14.17 -26.00 -23.62
N LYS A 395 -15.19 -25.24 -23.19
CA LYS A 395 -16.28 -25.70 -22.35
C LYS A 395 -17.60 -25.40 -23.04
N ALA A 396 -18.58 -26.29 -22.94
CA ALA A 396 -19.89 -26.06 -23.53
C ALA A 396 -21.01 -26.50 -22.58
N ASP A 397 -22.25 -26.07 -22.85
CA ASP A 397 -23.44 -26.60 -22.20
C ASP A 397 -23.95 -27.89 -22.87
N VAL A 398 -23.32 -28.28 -23.98
CA VAL A 398 -23.66 -29.45 -24.81
C VAL A 398 -22.44 -30.29 -25.14
N VAL A 399 -22.67 -31.56 -25.52
CA VAL A 399 -21.64 -32.40 -26.13
C VAL A 399 -21.72 -32.22 -27.65
N ASN A 400 -20.64 -31.66 -28.22
CA ASN A 400 -20.47 -31.51 -29.66
C ASN A 400 -19.23 -32.30 -30.11
N THR A 401 -19.41 -33.33 -30.91
CA THR A 401 -18.32 -34.20 -31.40
C THR A 401 -17.61 -33.66 -32.65
N ASP A 402 -18.03 -32.51 -33.15
CA ASP A 402 -17.50 -31.87 -34.36
C ASP A 402 -17.25 -30.38 -34.14
N PHE A 403 -16.63 -30.06 -32.99
CA PHE A 403 -16.08 -28.73 -32.71
C PHE A 403 -14.70 -28.68 -33.36
N THR A 404 -14.55 -27.89 -34.44
CA THR A 404 -13.42 -28.07 -35.36
C THR A 404 -12.65 -26.79 -35.61
N PHE A 405 -11.32 -26.84 -35.48
CA PHE A 405 -10.42 -25.79 -35.97
C PHE A 405 -10.08 -26.05 -37.44
N GLN A 406 -9.92 -25.00 -38.21
CA GLN A 406 -9.41 -25.03 -39.57
C GLN A 406 -8.72 -23.73 -39.93
N VAL A 407 -7.85 -23.76 -40.97
CA VAL A 407 -7.41 -22.54 -41.66
C VAL A 407 -8.16 -22.42 -42.99
N GLN A 408 -8.34 -21.17 -43.43
CA GLN A 408 -9.18 -20.87 -44.57
C GLN A 408 -8.61 -19.74 -45.44
N ASN A 409 -8.76 -19.86 -46.77
CA ASN A 409 -8.57 -18.75 -47.66
C ASN A 409 -9.75 -17.77 -47.53
N PRO A 410 -9.52 -16.47 -47.20
CA PRO A 410 -10.61 -15.53 -46.98
C PRO A 410 -11.42 -15.16 -48.23
N THR A 411 -10.92 -15.45 -49.41
CA THR A 411 -11.56 -15.12 -50.71
C THR A 411 -12.31 -16.29 -51.31
N SER A 412 -11.66 -17.46 -51.40
CA SER A 412 -12.28 -18.66 -52.00
C SER A 412 -13.09 -19.48 -50.99
N TYR A 413 -12.87 -19.25 -49.68
CA TYR A 413 -13.40 -20.04 -48.59
C TYR A 413 -12.91 -21.51 -48.55
N ASP A 414 -11.91 -21.84 -49.39
CA ASP A 414 -11.27 -23.14 -49.28
C ASP A 414 -10.55 -23.30 -47.95
N GLY A 415 -10.76 -24.43 -47.31
CA GLY A 415 -10.15 -24.73 -46.00
C GLY A 415 -9.23 -25.92 -46.03
N GLU A 416 -8.35 -26.01 -45.04
CA GLU A 416 -7.53 -27.18 -44.73
C GLU A 416 -7.19 -27.21 -43.23
N GLY A 417 -6.41 -28.20 -42.79
CA GLY A 417 -5.94 -28.30 -41.41
C GLY A 417 -7.06 -28.52 -40.42
N TYR A 418 -8.03 -29.38 -40.74
CA TYR A 418 -9.15 -29.66 -39.89
C TYR A 418 -8.72 -30.48 -38.67
N VAL A 419 -8.91 -29.90 -37.47
CA VAL A 419 -8.67 -30.57 -36.18
C VAL A 419 -9.96 -30.51 -35.37
N SER A 420 -10.60 -31.65 -35.19
CA SER A 420 -11.87 -31.77 -34.44
C SER A 420 -11.68 -32.31 -33.05
N GLY A 421 -12.45 -31.78 -32.11
CA GLY A 421 -12.53 -32.28 -30.74
C GLY A 421 -13.98 -32.44 -30.28
N THR A 422 -14.16 -33.13 -29.15
CA THR A 422 -15.46 -33.32 -28.51
C THR A 422 -15.54 -32.42 -27.29
N THR A 423 -16.58 -31.56 -27.24
CA THR A 423 -16.86 -30.76 -26.04
C THR A 423 -17.54 -31.57 -24.98
N ALA A 424 -17.39 -31.17 -23.71
CA ALA A 424 -18.07 -31.76 -22.57
C ALA A 424 -19.01 -30.74 -21.91
N SER A 425 -20.19 -31.19 -21.49
CA SER A 425 -21.14 -30.32 -20.81
C SER A 425 -20.64 -29.89 -19.43
N GLY A 426 -20.47 -28.56 -19.26
CA GLY A 426 -20.04 -27.95 -18.00
C GLY A 426 -18.55 -28.11 -17.65
N GLN A 427 -17.76 -28.79 -18.47
CA GLN A 427 -16.34 -29.05 -18.20
C GLN A 427 -15.43 -28.47 -19.30
N TRP A 428 -14.29 -27.92 -18.88
CA TRP A 428 -13.24 -27.51 -19.80
C TRP A 428 -12.47 -28.74 -20.34
N VAL A 429 -12.34 -28.82 -21.65
CA VAL A 429 -11.57 -29.87 -22.34
C VAL A 429 -10.56 -29.23 -23.30
N PRO A 430 -9.35 -29.78 -23.42
CA PRO A 430 -8.38 -29.35 -24.43
C PRO A 430 -8.81 -29.87 -25.81
N ILE A 431 -8.70 -29.01 -26.84
CA ILE A 431 -8.79 -29.42 -28.24
C ILE A 431 -7.48 -29.01 -28.92
N GLU A 432 -6.74 -29.99 -29.39
CA GLU A 432 -5.39 -29.81 -29.90
C GLU A 432 -5.13 -30.66 -31.13
N GLY A 433 -4.21 -30.22 -31.95
CA GLY A 433 -3.75 -30.98 -33.10
C GLY A 433 -2.78 -30.22 -33.99
N GLU A 434 -2.33 -30.90 -35.02
CA GLU A 434 -1.38 -30.34 -35.97
C GLU A 434 -1.76 -30.72 -37.42
N PHE A 435 -1.29 -29.91 -38.40
CA PHE A 435 -1.40 -30.22 -39.81
C PHE A 435 -0.22 -29.61 -40.56
N THR A 436 0.08 -30.15 -41.75
CA THR A 436 1.06 -29.55 -42.68
C THR A 436 0.30 -28.77 -43.75
N CYS A 437 0.60 -27.47 -43.86
CA CYS A 437 -0.02 -26.61 -44.86
C CYS A 437 0.30 -27.10 -46.27
N ALA A 438 -0.72 -27.38 -47.06
CA ALA A 438 -0.60 -27.86 -48.45
C ALA A 438 -1.12 -26.86 -49.48
N LYS A 439 -1.89 -25.86 -49.05
CA LYS A 439 -2.53 -24.87 -49.92
C LYS A 439 -2.01 -23.47 -49.65
N ALA A 440 -1.82 -22.68 -50.70
CA ALA A 440 -1.53 -21.28 -50.61
C ALA A 440 -2.79 -20.43 -50.27
N GLY A 441 -2.58 -19.21 -49.78
CA GLY A 441 -3.66 -18.29 -49.48
C GLY A 441 -4.38 -18.58 -48.15
N MET A 442 -3.81 -19.36 -47.24
CA MET A 442 -4.37 -19.64 -45.91
C MET A 442 -4.03 -18.50 -44.97
N GLU A 443 -4.96 -17.55 -44.82
CA GLU A 443 -4.78 -16.29 -44.04
C GLU A 443 -5.81 -16.10 -42.90
N ARG A 444 -6.66 -17.11 -42.66
CA ARG A 444 -7.73 -17.03 -41.67
C ARG A 444 -7.77 -18.29 -40.82
N LEU A 445 -7.71 -18.14 -39.49
CA LEU A 445 -8.03 -19.20 -38.55
C LEU A 445 -9.52 -19.18 -38.29
N CYS A 446 -10.19 -20.34 -38.35
CA CYS A 446 -11.62 -20.50 -38.05
C CYS A 446 -11.87 -21.58 -36.99
N ILE A 447 -12.85 -21.33 -36.14
CA ILE A 447 -13.44 -22.29 -35.20
C ILE A 447 -14.86 -22.57 -35.68
N ASN A 448 -15.14 -23.81 -36.08
CA ASN A 448 -16.43 -24.28 -36.57
C ASN A 448 -17.20 -24.91 -35.43
N PHE A 449 -18.34 -24.33 -35.03
CA PHE A 449 -19.16 -24.78 -33.91
C PHE A 449 -20.64 -24.97 -34.22
N GLY A 450 -21.01 -24.93 -35.51
CA GLY A 450 -22.40 -24.99 -35.98
C GLY A 450 -23.10 -26.35 -35.87
N LYS A 451 -22.39 -27.42 -35.49
CA LYS A 451 -22.92 -28.80 -35.53
C LYS A 451 -24.06 -29.00 -34.53
N VAL A 452 -23.91 -28.53 -33.30
CA VAL A 452 -24.88 -28.68 -32.22
C VAL A 452 -25.26 -27.31 -31.65
N ALA A 453 -26.56 -27.08 -31.49
CA ALA A 453 -27.03 -25.85 -30.82
C ALA A 453 -26.59 -25.82 -29.36
N GLY A 454 -26.01 -24.71 -28.94
CA GLY A 454 -25.48 -24.57 -27.57
C GLY A 454 -24.61 -23.34 -27.39
N THR A 455 -24.11 -23.20 -26.16
CA THR A 455 -23.18 -22.14 -25.75
C THR A 455 -21.81 -22.74 -25.50
N TYR A 456 -20.81 -22.21 -26.15
CA TYR A 456 -19.42 -22.65 -26.08
C TYR A 456 -18.57 -21.54 -25.49
N TYR A 457 -17.75 -21.86 -24.51
CA TYR A 457 -16.73 -21.00 -23.94
C TYR A 457 -15.36 -21.45 -24.50
N VAL A 458 -14.62 -20.54 -25.04
CA VAL A 458 -13.31 -20.80 -25.67
C VAL A 458 -12.28 -19.89 -25.04
N ASP A 459 -11.17 -20.47 -24.60
CA ASP A 459 -10.10 -19.78 -23.93
C ASP A 459 -8.74 -20.42 -24.23
N ASN A 460 -7.64 -19.72 -23.90
CA ASN A 460 -6.27 -20.18 -24.17
C ASN A 460 -6.08 -20.65 -25.62
N VAL A 461 -6.61 -19.89 -26.59
CA VAL A 461 -6.52 -20.24 -28.00
C VAL A 461 -5.13 -19.95 -28.53
N LYS A 462 -4.47 -20.95 -29.12
CA LYS A 462 -3.17 -20.81 -29.72
C LYS A 462 -3.13 -21.40 -31.13
N PHE A 463 -2.38 -20.75 -31.97
CA PHE A 463 -2.11 -21.19 -33.30
C PHE A 463 -0.75 -20.70 -33.76
N GLY A 464 0.05 -21.57 -34.43
CA GLY A 464 1.33 -21.16 -34.98
C GLY A 464 2.15 -22.29 -35.54
N GLU A 465 3.30 -21.94 -36.14
CA GLU A 465 4.22 -22.91 -36.74
C GLU A 465 4.79 -23.84 -35.67
N LYS A 466 4.88 -25.13 -35.98
CA LYS A 466 5.51 -26.15 -35.12
C LYS A 466 7.01 -25.86 -35.01
N LYS A 467 7.50 -25.69 -33.80
CA LYS A 467 8.93 -25.54 -33.52
C LYS A 467 9.68 -26.83 -33.82
N ALA A 468 10.82 -26.77 -34.50
CA ALA A 468 11.71 -27.91 -34.63
C ALA A 468 12.25 -28.30 -33.23
N THR A 469 12.13 -29.60 -32.86
CA THR A 469 12.65 -30.13 -31.61
C THR A 469 14.17 -30.03 -31.57
N THR A 470 14.70 -28.97 -30.97
CA THR A 470 16.07 -28.88 -30.50
C THR A 470 16.09 -29.13 -29.00
N LYS A 471 17.02 -30.01 -28.55
CA LYS A 471 17.22 -30.36 -27.15
C LYS A 471 17.19 -29.13 -26.25
N ALA A 472 16.41 -29.21 -25.18
CA ALA A 472 16.18 -28.19 -24.15
C ALA A 472 17.44 -27.43 -23.75
N ALA A 473 17.42 -26.13 -23.97
CA ALA A 473 18.25 -25.20 -23.22
C ALA A 473 17.48 -24.85 -21.94
N THR A 474 18.11 -25.03 -20.80
CA THR A 474 17.64 -24.63 -19.49
C THR A 474 17.28 -23.13 -19.52
N ARG A 475 16.00 -22.77 -19.50
CA ARG A 475 15.56 -21.39 -19.41
C ARG A 475 15.31 -21.05 -17.96
N GLY A 476 16.13 -20.14 -17.43
CA GLY A 476 15.90 -19.51 -16.13
C GLY A 476 14.76 -18.49 -16.22
N VAL A 477 14.06 -18.33 -15.13
CA VAL A 477 13.18 -17.19 -14.88
C VAL A 477 14.00 -15.93 -15.11
N GLN A 478 13.63 -15.12 -16.09
CA GLN A 478 14.23 -13.80 -16.27
C GLN A 478 13.45 -12.82 -15.38
N ILE A 479 14.00 -12.57 -14.19
CA ILE A 479 13.66 -11.36 -13.45
C ILE A 479 14.31 -10.24 -14.25
N ILE A 480 13.50 -9.39 -14.86
CA ILE A 480 14.00 -8.14 -15.42
C ILE A 480 13.83 -7.08 -14.35
N PRO A 481 14.90 -6.71 -13.62
CA PRO A 481 14.83 -5.60 -12.71
C PRO A 481 14.49 -4.36 -13.53
N LEU A 482 13.53 -3.57 -13.02
CA LEU A 482 13.30 -2.24 -13.56
C LEU A 482 14.60 -1.43 -13.42
N SER A 483 14.95 -0.69 -14.47
CA SER A 483 16.06 0.25 -14.39
C SER A 483 15.77 1.36 -13.37
N ASP A 484 16.80 2.04 -12.89
CA ASP A 484 16.62 3.16 -11.96
C ASP A 484 15.84 4.30 -12.63
N GLU A 485 15.96 4.49 -13.94
CA GLU A 485 15.18 5.45 -14.72
C GLU A 485 13.70 5.07 -14.77
N GLU A 486 13.37 3.79 -15.00
CA GLU A 486 11.98 3.30 -14.99
C GLU A 486 11.35 3.46 -13.60
N LYS A 487 12.09 3.12 -12.53
CA LYS A 487 11.63 3.32 -11.14
C LYS A 487 11.39 4.80 -10.84
N THR A 488 12.32 5.66 -11.26
CA THR A 488 12.18 7.13 -11.12
C THR A 488 10.93 7.63 -11.83
N GLN A 489 10.68 7.16 -13.07
CA GLN A 489 9.49 7.58 -13.83
C GLN A 489 8.19 7.12 -13.14
N LEU A 490 8.09 5.84 -12.76
CA LEU A 490 6.89 5.29 -12.13
C LEU A 490 6.56 5.96 -10.79
N ILE A 491 7.59 6.23 -9.97
CA ILE A 491 7.40 6.93 -8.70
C ILE A 491 7.11 8.41 -8.93
N GLY A 492 7.67 9.03 -9.97
CA GLY A 492 7.35 10.39 -10.39
C GLY A 492 5.89 10.53 -10.79
N ASP A 493 5.38 9.61 -11.62
CA ASP A 493 3.98 9.57 -12.05
C ASP A 493 3.03 9.35 -10.86
N ALA A 494 3.41 8.50 -9.90
CA ALA A 494 2.63 8.28 -8.68
C ALA A 494 2.59 9.54 -7.81
N LEU A 495 3.70 10.26 -7.65
CA LEU A 495 3.74 11.53 -6.92
C LEU A 495 2.86 12.60 -7.59
N GLU A 496 2.95 12.73 -8.92
CA GLU A 496 2.11 13.66 -9.70
C GLU A 496 0.64 13.30 -9.57
N SER A 497 0.27 12.03 -9.75
CA SER A 497 -1.10 11.56 -9.61
C SER A 497 -1.67 11.85 -8.21
N TRP A 498 -0.91 11.58 -7.16
CA TRP A 498 -1.30 11.84 -5.78
C TRP A 498 -1.53 13.33 -5.53
N ILE A 499 -0.52 14.17 -5.77
CA ILE A 499 -0.60 15.60 -5.44
C ILE A 499 -1.65 16.30 -6.29
N SER A 500 -1.69 16.03 -7.61
CA SER A 500 -2.64 16.67 -8.52
C SER A 500 -4.09 16.41 -8.14
N GLN A 501 -4.43 15.15 -7.83
CA GLN A 501 -5.79 14.78 -7.46
C GLN A 501 -6.17 15.30 -6.06
N MET A 502 -5.28 15.11 -5.05
CA MET A 502 -5.54 15.57 -3.69
C MET A 502 -5.74 17.08 -3.62
N VAL A 503 -4.82 17.84 -4.19
CA VAL A 503 -4.89 19.31 -4.18
C VAL A 503 -6.07 19.84 -5.00
N SER A 504 -6.33 19.25 -6.18
CA SER A 504 -7.49 19.65 -7.01
C SER A 504 -8.82 19.39 -6.31
N HIS A 505 -8.94 18.26 -5.59
CA HIS A 505 -10.13 17.94 -4.83
C HIS A 505 -10.36 18.92 -3.67
N CYS A 506 -9.31 19.24 -2.94
CA CYS A 506 -9.39 20.04 -1.71
C CYS A 506 -9.35 21.56 -1.93
N LYS A 507 -9.03 22.08 -3.13
CA LYS A 507 -8.71 23.49 -3.38
C LYS A 507 -9.81 24.50 -3.02
N SER A 508 -11.08 24.10 -2.95
CA SER A 508 -12.17 24.96 -2.51
C SER A 508 -12.09 25.26 -1.01
N HIS A 509 -11.66 24.30 -0.20
CA HIS A 509 -11.65 24.33 1.27
C HIS A 509 -10.27 24.64 1.84
N ILE A 510 -9.21 24.10 1.27
CA ILE A 510 -7.84 24.24 1.77
C ILE A 510 -7.10 25.35 1.01
N LYS A 511 -6.48 26.25 1.76
CA LYS A 511 -5.71 27.38 1.24
C LYS A 511 -4.25 27.39 1.71
N ALA A 512 -3.89 26.44 2.54
CA ALA A 512 -2.53 26.27 3.01
C ALA A 512 -2.21 24.78 3.22
N TRP A 513 -0.97 24.39 2.89
CA TRP A 513 -0.52 22.99 2.93
C TRP A 513 0.89 22.85 3.50
N ASP A 514 1.12 21.83 4.33
CA ASP A 514 2.43 21.22 4.44
C ASP A 514 2.68 20.38 3.20
N VAL A 515 3.46 20.92 2.26
CA VAL A 515 3.77 20.19 1.01
C VAL A 515 4.79 19.10 1.25
N VAL A 516 5.80 19.38 2.06
CA VAL A 516 6.84 18.43 2.44
C VAL A 516 7.00 18.45 3.95
N ASN A 517 6.90 17.28 4.56
CA ASN A 517 7.06 17.08 6.00
C ASN A 517 8.35 16.32 6.31
N GLU A 518 9.11 16.80 7.30
CA GLU A 518 10.28 16.16 7.91
C GLU A 518 11.37 15.71 6.90
N PRO A 519 11.82 16.58 6.02
CA PRO A 519 12.83 16.21 5.04
C PRO A 519 14.23 16.06 5.61
N MET A 520 14.50 16.59 6.83
CA MET A 520 15.85 16.70 7.37
C MET A 520 16.16 15.68 8.46
N ARG A 521 17.38 15.19 8.47
CA ARG A 521 17.99 14.49 9.62
C ARG A 521 18.42 15.46 10.71
N GLU A 522 18.60 14.97 11.93
CA GLU A 522 19.06 15.78 13.08
C GLU A 522 20.38 16.52 12.83
N GLY A 523 21.27 15.95 12.02
CA GLY A 523 22.53 16.58 11.62
C GLY A 523 22.43 17.65 10.53
N GLY A 524 21.22 18.02 10.08
CA GLY A 524 20.99 19.05 9.08
C GLY A 524 21.20 18.59 7.63
N THR A 525 21.32 17.30 7.37
CA THR A 525 21.35 16.75 6.02
C THR A 525 19.98 16.26 5.59
N LEU A 526 19.71 16.31 4.28
CA LEU A 526 18.49 15.76 3.70
C LEU A 526 18.43 14.24 3.95
N ARG A 527 17.25 13.70 4.24
CA ARG A 527 17.01 12.25 4.24
C ARG A 527 17.34 11.67 2.88
N ASP A 528 17.85 10.44 2.83
CA ASP A 528 18.24 9.76 1.58
C ASP A 528 17.56 8.40 1.38
N GLY A 529 16.66 8.02 2.30
CA GLY A 529 15.90 6.79 2.21
C GLY A 529 16.56 5.57 2.84
N THR A 530 17.61 5.80 3.65
CA THR A 530 18.26 4.72 4.43
C THR A 530 17.79 4.68 5.87
N GLU A 531 16.86 5.57 6.27
CA GLU A 531 16.56 5.85 7.67
C GLU A 531 15.61 4.86 8.32
N SER A 532 14.61 4.41 7.64
CA SER A 532 13.60 3.55 8.26
C SER A 532 12.98 2.57 7.29
N SER A 533 12.56 1.43 7.82
CA SER A 533 11.74 0.43 7.14
C SER A 533 10.46 0.20 7.94
N GLY A 534 9.33 0.12 7.27
CA GLY A 534 8.03 -0.16 7.88
C GLY A 534 6.99 -0.37 6.80
N ASP A 535 5.85 -0.93 7.16
CA ASP A 535 4.78 -1.25 6.22
C ASP A 535 4.15 -0.01 5.58
N ASP A 536 4.31 1.16 6.23
CA ASP A 536 3.81 2.46 5.78
C ASP A 536 4.92 3.48 5.48
N VAL A 537 6.17 3.03 5.44
CA VAL A 537 7.33 3.88 5.15
C VAL A 537 7.71 3.79 3.68
N PHE A 538 7.77 4.94 3.00
CA PHE A 538 8.24 5.04 1.63
C PHE A 538 9.06 6.31 1.42
N SER A 539 10.28 6.14 0.94
CA SER A 539 11.21 7.26 0.74
C SER A 539 11.18 7.78 -0.69
N TRP A 540 10.46 8.87 -0.91
CA TRP A 540 10.37 9.55 -2.20
C TRP A 540 11.76 10.00 -2.70
N VAL A 541 12.60 10.51 -1.79
CA VAL A 541 13.94 11.00 -2.11
C VAL A 541 14.86 9.92 -2.68
N LYS A 542 14.66 8.65 -2.29
CA LYS A 542 15.42 7.52 -2.79
C LYS A 542 15.32 7.36 -4.31
N TYR A 543 14.13 7.60 -4.86
CA TYR A 543 13.82 7.40 -6.27
C TYR A 543 13.89 8.70 -7.08
N LEU A 544 13.47 9.82 -6.49
CA LEU A 544 13.35 11.11 -7.18
C LEU A 544 14.50 12.07 -6.87
N GLY A 545 15.42 11.65 -6.01
CA GLY A 545 16.49 12.53 -5.55
C GLY A 545 15.95 13.76 -4.79
N LYS A 546 16.83 14.71 -4.48
CA LYS A 546 16.47 15.91 -3.73
C LYS A 546 15.49 16.85 -4.44
N ASP A 547 15.26 16.66 -5.74
CA ASP A 547 14.30 17.45 -6.53
C ASP A 547 12.84 17.01 -6.32
N TYR A 548 12.57 15.93 -5.55
CA TYR A 548 11.20 15.49 -5.23
C TYR A 548 10.35 16.62 -4.62
N ALA A 549 10.96 17.42 -3.73
CA ALA A 549 10.28 18.56 -3.12
C ALA A 549 10.01 19.68 -4.13
N VAL A 550 10.95 19.94 -5.04
CA VAL A 550 10.76 20.92 -6.14
C VAL A 550 9.52 20.54 -6.95
N THR A 551 9.40 19.27 -7.32
CA THR A 551 8.26 18.73 -8.04
C THR A 551 6.97 18.85 -7.21
N ALA A 552 7.00 18.47 -5.93
CA ALA A 552 5.84 18.55 -5.05
C ALA A 552 5.31 19.98 -4.90
N PHE A 553 6.18 20.98 -4.67
CA PHE A 553 5.77 22.38 -4.57
C PHE A 553 5.20 22.93 -5.89
N LYS A 554 5.78 22.55 -7.03
CA LYS A 554 5.26 22.94 -8.35
C LYS A 554 3.88 22.36 -8.61
N LEU A 555 3.69 21.08 -8.34
CA LEU A 555 2.40 20.40 -8.51
C LEU A 555 1.34 20.96 -7.57
N ALA A 556 1.66 21.17 -6.29
CA ALA A 556 0.72 21.77 -5.33
C ALA A 556 0.29 23.18 -5.79
N ARG A 557 1.22 23.98 -6.28
CA ARG A 557 0.94 25.32 -6.82
C ARG A 557 0.06 25.27 -8.07
N GLN A 558 0.36 24.37 -8.98
CA GLN A 558 -0.33 24.21 -10.26
C GLN A 558 -1.78 23.75 -10.08
N HIS A 559 -2.02 22.79 -9.19
CA HIS A 559 -3.33 22.16 -9.01
C HIS A 559 -4.20 22.80 -7.93
N GLY A 560 -3.62 23.66 -7.08
CA GLY A 560 -4.31 24.48 -6.10
C GLY A 560 -4.88 25.77 -6.68
N ASN A 561 -4.88 26.84 -5.86
CA ASN A 561 -5.37 28.16 -6.22
C ASN A 561 -4.21 29.11 -6.62
N GLY A 562 -3.12 28.56 -7.10
CA GLY A 562 -1.96 29.33 -7.52
C GLY A 562 -1.31 30.11 -6.36
N ASP A 563 -0.95 31.38 -6.59
CA ASP A 563 -0.26 32.20 -5.59
C ASP A 563 -1.12 32.61 -4.37
N SER A 564 -2.41 32.34 -4.38
CA SER A 564 -3.26 32.57 -3.20
C SER A 564 -3.04 31.53 -2.10
N ASP A 565 -2.64 30.32 -2.47
CA ASP A 565 -2.35 29.26 -1.49
C ASP A 565 -0.99 29.50 -0.80
N LYS A 566 -0.91 29.07 0.45
CA LYS A 566 0.32 29.14 1.25
C LYS A 566 0.91 27.73 1.37
N LEU A 567 2.08 27.53 0.79
CA LEU A 567 2.76 26.24 0.71
C LEU A 567 3.95 26.22 1.66
N PHE A 568 3.92 25.28 2.61
CA PHE A 568 4.90 25.15 3.68
C PHE A 568 5.78 23.94 3.49
N ILE A 569 6.99 24.02 4.06
CA ILE A 569 7.84 22.90 4.41
C ILE A 569 7.90 22.83 5.93
N ASN A 570 7.71 21.64 6.51
CA ASN A 570 7.53 21.45 7.94
C ASN A 570 8.59 20.48 8.50
N ASP A 571 9.14 20.77 9.70
CA ASP A 571 10.04 19.83 10.36
C ASP A 571 10.02 20.03 11.89
N TYR A 572 10.51 19.03 12.63
CA TYR A 572 10.57 18.99 14.09
C TYR A 572 11.99 19.26 14.61
N ASN A 573 12.14 19.46 15.92
CA ASN A 573 13.42 19.69 16.61
C ASN A 573 14.23 20.90 16.08
N LEU A 574 13.61 21.83 15.38
CA LEU A 574 14.29 23.01 14.86
C LEU A 574 14.79 23.94 15.98
N GLU A 575 14.12 23.93 17.14
CA GLU A 575 14.48 24.71 18.33
C GLU A 575 15.70 24.14 19.05
N VAL A 576 15.94 22.84 18.98
CA VAL A 576 17.05 22.17 19.68
C VAL A 576 18.23 21.80 18.77
N SER A 577 18.04 21.78 17.43
CA SER A 577 19.07 21.45 16.46
C SER A 577 19.33 22.61 15.48
N GLU A 578 20.33 23.45 15.80
CA GLU A 578 20.75 24.53 14.89
C GLU A 578 21.18 24.01 13.51
N ALA A 579 21.80 22.83 13.46
CA ALA A 579 22.23 22.22 12.20
C ALA A 579 21.04 21.83 11.34
N LYS A 580 19.99 21.25 11.95
CA LYS A 580 18.75 20.88 11.26
C LYS A 580 18.00 22.10 10.73
N LEU A 581 17.89 23.15 11.56
CA LEU A 581 17.29 24.43 11.16
C LEU A 581 18.02 25.07 9.98
N ALA A 582 19.37 25.14 10.04
CA ALA A 582 20.16 25.68 8.94
C ALA A 582 20.01 24.85 7.67
N GLY A 583 20.07 23.50 7.78
CA GLY A 583 19.87 22.60 6.65
C GLY A 583 18.49 22.72 5.99
N LEU A 584 17.43 22.92 6.78
CA LEU A 584 16.07 23.15 6.26
C LEU A 584 15.99 24.47 5.47
N ILE A 585 16.56 25.54 5.98
CA ILE A 585 16.60 26.85 5.30
C ILE A 585 17.43 26.76 4.01
N ASP A 586 18.57 26.06 4.03
CA ASP A 586 19.36 25.80 2.83
C ASP A 586 18.56 24.98 1.79
N TYR A 587 17.77 24.02 2.26
CA TYR A 587 16.91 23.23 1.36
C TYR A 587 15.77 24.07 0.76
N VAL A 588 15.16 24.97 1.52
CA VAL A 588 14.22 25.95 0.98
C VAL A 588 14.88 26.80 -0.12
N THR A 589 16.07 27.32 0.14
CA THR A 589 16.85 28.07 -0.85
C THR A 589 17.12 27.24 -2.11
N TYR A 590 17.47 25.97 -1.94
CA TYR A 590 17.64 25.04 -3.06
C TYR A 590 16.36 24.87 -3.88
N ILE A 591 15.22 24.59 -3.23
CA ILE A 591 13.92 24.41 -3.88
C ILE A 591 13.57 25.65 -4.72
N GLU A 592 13.79 26.85 -4.17
CA GLU A 592 13.50 28.11 -4.86
C GLU A 592 14.48 28.38 -6.02
N SER A 593 15.75 27.99 -5.87
CA SER A 593 16.72 28.09 -6.97
C SER A 593 16.35 27.27 -8.19
N LYS A 594 15.48 26.26 -8.00
CA LYS A 594 14.91 25.39 -9.06
C LYS A 594 13.58 25.87 -9.61
N GLY A 595 13.15 27.07 -9.20
CA GLY A 595 11.94 27.73 -9.71
C GLY A 595 10.64 27.22 -9.11
N ALA A 596 10.69 26.57 -7.94
CA ALA A 596 9.50 26.35 -7.09
C ALA A 596 9.46 27.41 -6.00
N LYS A 597 8.25 27.78 -5.54
CA LYS A 597 8.06 28.78 -4.49
C LYS A 597 7.64 28.13 -3.19
N VAL A 598 8.39 28.39 -2.12
CA VAL A 598 8.05 28.02 -0.74
C VAL A 598 7.56 29.27 -0.03
N ASP A 599 6.29 29.29 0.40
CA ASP A 599 5.70 30.47 1.07
C ASP A 599 6.07 30.51 2.55
N GLY A 600 6.18 29.35 3.22
CA GLY A 600 6.40 29.29 4.65
C GLY A 600 7.23 28.10 5.12
N ILE A 601 7.69 28.23 6.37
CA ILE A 601 8.37 27.18 7.11
C ILE A 601 7.53 26.87 8.35
N GLY A 602 7.16 25.59 8.52
CA GLY A 602 6.58 25.06 9.75
C GLY A 602 7.65 24.55 10.70
N THR A 603 7.49 24.83 11.98
CA THR A 603 8.25 24.23 13.07
C THR A 603 7.27 23.51 13.99
N GLN A 604 7.43 22.18 14.13
CA GLN A 604 6.46 21.36 14.87
C GLN A 604 6.40 21.78 16.35
N MET A 605 7.54 21.94 16.99
CA MET A 605 7.66 22.31 18.40
C MET A 605 6.99 21.30 19.35
N HIS A 606 7.24 20.02 19.16
CA HIS A 606 6.97 19.00 20.17
C HIS A 606 7.95 19.14 21.32
N LEU A 607 7.58 19.90 22.33
CA LEU A 607 8.46 20.23 23.43
C LEU A 607 8.34 19.23 24.58
N SER A 608 9.41 19.05 25.34
CA SER A 608 9.39 18.22 26.55
C SER A 608 10.01 18.94 27.71
N LEU A 609 9.31 19.00 28.84
CA LEU A 609 9.81 19.44 30.13
C LEU A 609 10.22 18.27 31.04
N SER A 610 10.03 17.03 30.57
CA SER A 610 10.39 15.82 31.32
C SER A 610 11.84 15.85 31.80
N GLY A 611 12.04 15.71 33.11
CA GLY A 611 13.37 15.68 33.71
C GLY A 611 14.17 16.97 33.65
N LYS A 612 13.59 18.10 33.18
CA LYS A 612 14.28 19.39 33.15
C LYS A 612 14.14 20.13 34.48
N ASP A 613 15.27 20.64 34.98
CA ASP A 613 15.30 21.61 36.06
C ASP A 613 15.13 23.06 35.53
N ALA A 614 15.12 24.03 36.41
CA ALA A 614 14.98 25.45 36.04
C ALA A 614 16.05 25.92 35.03
N ASN A 615 17.25 25.37 35.08
CA ASN A 615 18.31 25.71 34.12
C ASN A 615 18.03 25.07 32.76
N GLY A 616 17.54 23.83 32.74
CA GLY A 616 17.13 23.15 31.50
C GLY A 616 15.97 23.87 30.80
N ILE A 617 14.97 24.34 31.54
CA ILE A 617 13.85 25.15 31.05
C ILE A 617 14.35 26.50 30.49
N ALA A 618 15.26 27.19 31.24
CA ALA A 618 15.83 28.45 30.78
C ALA A 618 16.65 28.29 29.51
N ASN A 619 17.41 27.20 29.37
CA ASN A 619 18.15 26.88 28.13
C ASN A 619 17.20 26.63 26.95
N LEU A 620 16.15 25.87 27.15
CA LEU A 620 15.13 25.62 26.11
C LEU A 620 14.49 26.93 25.63
N LYS A 621 14.15 27.84 26.55
CA LYS A 621 13.65 29.17 26.21
C LYS A 621 14.62 29.97 25.33
N GLN A 622 15.93 29.93 25.63
CA GLN A 622 16.95 30.58 24.81
C GLN A 622 17.08 29.96 23.42
N GLN A 623 16.98 28.64 23.32
CA GLN A 623 16.98 27.90 22.06
C GLN A 623 15.77 28.28 21.20
N ILE A 624 14.57 28.36 21.77
CA ILE A 624 13.33 28.80 21.12
C ILE A 624 13.51 30.24 20.56
N ASP A 625 14.02 31.15 21.37
CA ASP A 625 14.29 32.54 20.94
C ASP A 625 15.22 32.59 19.72
N LYS A 626 16.31 31.81 19.77
CA LYS A 626 17.30 31.72 18.71
C LYS A 626 16.71 31.14 17.41
N MET A 627 15.92 30.08 17.54
CA MET A 627 15.20 29.49 16.40
C MET A 627 14.29 30.52 15.72
N PHE A 628 13.43 31.22 16.48
CA PHE A 628 12.54 32.22 15.89
C PHE A 628 13.29 33.37 15.24
N GLN A 629 14.39 33.86 15.82
CA GLN A 629 15.24 34.86 15.20
C GLN A 629 15.81 34.37 13.86
N THR A 630 16.25 33.12 13.80
CA THR A 630 16.80 32.49 12.59
C THR A 630 15.72 32.30 11.53
N LEU A 631 14.53 31.82 11.92
CA LEU A 631 13.38 31.65 11.03
C LEU A 631 12.89 33.00 10.47
N ALA A 632 12.84 34.06 11.30
CA ALA A 632 12.47 35.41 10.87
C ALA A 632 13.43 35.93 9.78
N ALA A 633 14.73 35.64 9.87
CA ALA A 633 15.71 36.05 8.88
C ALA A 633 15.51 35.37 7.51
N SER A 634 14.77 34.27 7.41
CA SER A 634 14.43 33.62 6.15
C SER A 634 13.48 34.43 5.27
N GLY A 635 12.75 35.40 5.84
CA GLY A 635 11.72 36.18 5.14
C GLY A 635 10.46 35.40 4.79
N LYS A 636 10.32 34.15 5.24
CA LYS A 636 9.19 33.26 4.99
C LYS A 636 8.05 33.50 6.00
N LEU A 637 6.83 33.04 5.66
CA LEU A 637 5.81 32.84 6.66
C LEU A 637 6.28 31.76 7.64
N ILE A 638 6.04 31.97 8.92
CA ILE A 638 6.39 31.01 9.97
C ILE A 638 5.13 30.52 10.64
N LYS A 639 4.99 29.20 10.72
CA LYS A 639 3.94 28.50 11.45
C LYS A 639 4.57 27.67 12.57
N VAL A 640 4.10 27.82 13.78
CA VAL A 640 4.25 26.77 14.80
C VAL A 640 3.16 25.76 14.50
N SER A 641 3.56 24.59 14.02
CA SER A 641 2.62 23.69 13.31
C SER A 641 2.01 22.61 14.21
N GLU A 642 2.68 22.22 15.31
CA GLU A 642 2.30 21.02 16.08
C GLU A 642 2.68 21.16 17.56
N LEU A 643 2.40 22.32 18.18
CA LEU A 643 2.83 22.61 19.52
C LEU A 643 2.13 21.73 20.56
N ASP A 644 2.89 20.89 21.21
CA ASP A 644 2.54 20.22 22.45
C ASP A 644 3.70 20.29 23.46
N ILE A 645 3.41 20.09 24.75
CA ILE A 645 4.43 20.21 25.80
C ILE A 645 4.31 19.02 26.76
N ALA A 646 5.11 18.00 26.48
CA ALA A 646 5.18 16.78 27.29
C ALA A 646 5.77 17.02 28.67
N LEU A 647 5.18 16.40 29.69
CA LEU A 647 5.63 16.43 31.09
C LEU A 647 6.35 15.14 31.50
N GLY A 648 6.22 14.07 30.69
CA GLY A 648 6.81 12.75 30.94
C GLY A 648 6.06 11.94 32.00
N THR A 649 4.78 12.25 32.24
CA THR A 649 3.93 11.55 33.19
C THR A 649 2.46 11.87 32.99
N ALA A 650 1.59 10.86 33.12
CA ALA A 650 0.14 11.03 33.13
C ALA A 650 -0.42 11.62 34.45
N SER A 651 0.43 11.80 35.46
CA SER A 651 0.05 12.34 36.76
C SER A 651 0.99 13.48 37.22
N PRO A 652 0.98 14.62 36.47
CA PRO A 652 1.85 15.74 36.80
C PRO A 652 1.51 16.40 38.11
N THR A 653 2.51 17.00 38.77
CA THR A 653 2.34 17.86 39.96
C THR A 653 1.85 19.26 39.55
N ASP A 654 1.31 20.02 40.49
CA ASP A 654 0.91 21.43 40.28
C ASP A 654 2.08 22.27 39.74
N THR A 655 3.30 22.04 40.20
CA THR A 655 4.49 22.73 39.67
C THR A 655 4.73 22.40 38.20
N GLN A 656 4.64 21.14 37.80
CA GLN A 656 4.81 20.75 36.41
C GLN A 656 3.73 21.36 35.50
N PHE A 657 2.48 21.42 35.95
CA PHE A 657 1.41 22.10 35.24
C PHE A 657 1.65 23.62 35.11
N ALA A 658 2.19 24.26 36.19
CA ALA A 658 2.53 25.67 36.14
C ALA A 658 3.71 25.95 35.19
N ASP A 659 4.73 25.11 35.17
CA ASP A 659 5.86 25.20 34.26
C ASP A 659 5.41 24.98 32.77
N GLN A 660 4.49 24.04 32.53
CA GLN A 660 3.87 23.81 31.24
C GLN A 660 3.11 25.06 30.75
N ALA A 661 2.26 25.63 31.61
CA ALA A 661 1.51 26.85 31.27
C ALA A 661 2.44 28.02 30.93
N GLU A 662 3.48 28.20 31.74
CA GLU A 662 4.50 29.25 31.50
C GLU A 662 5.29 29.00 30.19
N MET A 663 5.54 27.75 29.81
CA MET A 663 6.20 27.43 28.57
C MET A 663 5.29 27.72 27.35
N TYR A 664 3.99 27.36 27.42
CA TYR A 664 3.02 27.73 26.38
C TYR A 664 2.96 29.25 26.21
N ARG A 665 2.86 29.98 27.31
CA ARG A 665 2.89 31.45 27.29
C ARG A 665 4.17 31.96 26.64
N TYR A 666 5.31 31.45 27.06
CA TYR A 666 6.63 31.86 26.56
C TYR A 666 6.79 31.64 25.05
N VAL A 667 6.37 30.49 24.53
CA VAL A 667 6.42 30.20 23.10
C VAL A 667 5.63 31.25 22.30
N ILE A 668 4.42 31.57 22.74
CA ILE A 668 3.57 32.56 22.08
C ILE A 668 4.17 33.96 22.11
N GLU A 669 4.65 34.38 23.29
CA GLU A 669 5.30 35.69 23.46
C GLU A 669 6.61 35.79 22.63
N SER A 670 7.44 34.74 22.63
CA SER A 670 8.68 34.68 21.86
C SER A 670 8.38 34.71 20.34
N TYR A 671 7.38 33.93 19.88
CA TYR A 671 6.94 33.96 18.49
C TYR A 671 6.49 35.38 18.09
N LYS A 672 5.60 36.03 18.85
CA LYS A 672 5.11 37.40 18.59
C LYS A 672 6.25 38.43 18.63
N LYS A 673 7.25 38.22 19.47
CA LYS A 673 8.38 39.13 19.65
C LYS A 673 9.39 39.06 18.50
N TYR A 674 9.72 37.86 18.03
CA TYR A 674 10.84 37.69 17.10
C TYR A 674 10.39 37.50 15.64
N ILE A 675 9.17 36.97 15.40
CA ILE A 675 8.63 36.84 14.06
C ILE A 675 7.89 38.13 13.67
N PRO A 676 8.34 38.86 12.63
CA PRO A 676 7.62 40.03 12.14
C PRO A 676 6.16 39.73 11.83
N GLN A 677 5.22 40.62 12.15
CA GLN A 677 3.79 40.39 11.95
C GLN A 677 3.46 39.92 10.52
N ALA A 678 4.10 40.47 9.50
CA ALA A 678 3.89 40.07 8.11
C ALA A 678 4.33 38.62 7.78
N GLN A 679 5.14 38.01 8.67
CA GLN A 679 5.59 36.63 8.55
C GLN A 679 4.84 35.67 9.50
N GLN A 680 3.99 36.18 10.39
CA GLN A 680 3.21 35.36 11.31
C GLN A 680 2.04 34.72 10.58
N TYR A 681 2.13 33.39 10.35
CA TYR A 681 0.97 32.62 9.84
C TYR A 681 0.05 32.21 10.97
N GLY A 682 0.59 31.57 12.01
CA GLY A 682 -0.20 31.09 13.13
C GLY A 682 0.52 30.07 14.03
N ILE A 683 -0.21 29.61 15.01
CA ILE A 683 0.19 28.58 15.97
C ILE A 683 -0.90 27.51 16.04
N THR A 684 -0.54 26.26 15.81
CA THR A 684 -1.41 25.08 15.96
C THR A 684 -0.99 24.30 17.19
N ILE A 685 -1.91 24.09 18.12
CA ILE A 685 -1.76 23.20 19.27
C ILE A 685 -1.97 21.76 18.78
N TRP A 686 -1.08 20.82 19.12
CA TRP A 686 -1.18 19.45 18.63
C TRP A 686 -1.91 18.56 19.64
N GLY A 687 -3.13 18.17 19.26
CA GLY A 687 -4.14 17.63 20.17
C GLY A 687 -4.89 18.75 20.88
N VAL A 688 -6.00 18.40 21.51
CA VAL A 688 -6.89 19.33 22.20
C VAL A 688 -6.91 19.03 23.69
N SER A 689 -7.14 17.77 24.04
CA SER A 689 -7.28 17.30 25.42
C SER A 689 -6.32 16.14 25.71
N ASP A 690 -6.17 15.82 27.00
CA ASP A 690 -5.42 14.65 27.44
C ASP A 690 -6.29 13.37 27.40
N ASP A 691 -7.36 13.34 26.58
CA ASP A 691 -8.18 12.16 26.38
C ASP A 691 -7.31 11.04 25.75
N PRO A 692 -7.26 9.83 26.32
CA PRO A 692 -6.54 8.71 25.75
C PRO A 692 -6.87 8.43 24.26
N ALA A 693 -8.08 8.76 23.82
CA ALA A 693 -8.47 8.64 22.42
C ALA A 693 -7.66 9.56 21.46
N GLU A 694 -7.11 10.67 21.98
CA GLU A 694 -6.22 11.56 21.24
C GLU A 694 -4.75 11.12 21.31
N HIS A 695 -4.39 10.31 22.31
CA HIS A 695 -3.00 10.01 22.67
C HIS A 695 -2.58 8.55 22.50
N GLU A 696 -3.42 7.69 21.93
CA GLU A 696 -3.12 6.26 21.81
C GLU A 696 -1.76 5.97 21.15
N ASN A 697 -1.36 6.80 20.20
CA ASN A 697 -0.12 6.62 19.41
C ASN A 697 0.84 7.83 19.47
N TRP A 698 0.52 8.80 20.30
CA TRP A 698 1.35 9.99 20.50
C TRP A 698 1.26 10.44 21.97
N LEU A 699 2.36 10.34 22.71
CA LEU A 699 2.45 10.66 24.15
C LEU A 699 1.39 9.93 25.02
N PRO A 700 1.25 8.59 24.90
CA PRO A 700 0.12 7.85 25.49
C PRO A 700 0.02 7.93 27.01
N ASP A 701 1.10 8.17 27.72
CA ASP A 701 1.16 8.25 29.19
C ASP A 701 1.58 9.65 29.67
N ASP A 702 1.11 10.69 28.99
CA ASP A 702 1.48 12.08 29.25
C ASP A 702 0.24 12.99 29.33
N ALA A 703 0.42 14.25 29.70
CA ALA A 703 -0.63 15.26 29.81
C ALA A 703 -0.22 16.55 29.07
N PRO A 704 -0.04 16.52 27.73
CA PRO A 704 0.59 17.62 26.98
C PRO A 704 -0.35 18.78 26.65
N ASN A 705 -1.67 18.58 26.66
CA ASN A 705 -2.62 19.51 26.04
C ASN A 705 -3.27 20.51 26.98
N LEU A 706 -4.22 21.31 26.46
CA LEU A 706 -4.81 22.45 27.14
C LEU A 706 -6.04 22.09 27.99
N TRP A 707 -6.68 20.98 27.70
CA TRP A 707 -7.80 20.42 28.46
C TRP A 707 -7.42 19.05 29.01
N ASP A 708 -8.01 18.70 30.14
CA ASP A 708 -7.90 17.34 30.70
C ASP A 708 -8.79 16.34 29.90
N ALA A 709 -8.70 15.06 30.25
CA ALA A 709 -9.48 13.98 29.63
C ALA A 709 -11.01 14.13 29.75
N SER A 710 -11.48 15.02 30.62
CA SER A 710 -12.91 15.35 30.81
C SER A 710 -13.29 16.69 30.19
N TYR A 711 -12.43 17.24 29.36
CA TYR A 711 -12.53 18.56 28.73
C TYR A 711 -12.55 19.73 29.74
N GLY A 712 -12.02 19.54 30.94
CA GLY A 712 -11.77 20.61 31.87
C GLY A 712 -10.53 21.42 31.48
N ARG A 713 -10.59 22.75 31.55
CA ARG A 713 -9.46 23.61 31.23
C ARG A 713 -8.33 23.46 32.24
N LYS A 714 -7.09 23.22 31.74
CA LYS A 714 -5.88 23.08 32.58
C LYS A 714 -5.14 24.41 32.72
N HIS A 715 -4.08 24.44 33.53
CA HIS A 715 -3.14 25.57 33.61
C HIS A 715 -2.64 26.01 32.22
N ALA A 716 -2.38 25.06 31.35
CA ALA A 716 -1.91 25.31 29.98
C ALA A 716 -2.87 26.22 29.17
N TYR A 717 -4.19 26.08 29.39
CA TYR A 717 -5.19 26.99 28.79
C TYR A 717 -4.94 28.45 29.15
N LYS A 718 -4.71 28.72 30.48
CA LYS A 718 -4.33 30.05 30.95
C LYS A 718 -3.05 30.54 30.26
N GLY A 719 -2.04 29.68 30.20
CA GLY A 719 -0.75 30.05 29.55
C GLY A 719 -0.93 30.50 28.10
N VAL A 720 -1.74 29.79 27.32
CA VAL A 720 -2.04 30.17 25.93
C VAL A 720 -2.83 31.49 25.86
N ALA A 721 -3.88 31.64 26.66
CA ALA A 721 -4.70 32.85 26.68
C ALA A 721 -3.88 34.08 27.06
N ASP A 722 -3.11 34.02 28.13
CA ASP A 722 -2.24 35.11 28.62
C ASP A 722 -1.16 35.48 27.59
N GLY A 723 -0.56 34.48 26.92
CA GLY A 723 0.41 34.70 25.85
C GLY A 723 -0.15 35.49 24.67
N PHE A 724 -1.38 35.16 24.24
CA PHE A 724 -2.06 35.92 23.19
C PHE A 724 -2.53 37.31 23.67
N ALA A 725 -3.04 37.41 24.88
CA ALA A 725 -3.46 38.69 25.47
C ALA A 725 -2.28 39.61 25.79
N GLY A 726 -1.06 39.07 25.98
CA GLY A 726 0.13 39.82 26.37
C GLY A 726 0.08 40.34 27.82
N LYS A 727 -0.76 39.74 28.68
CA LYS A 727 -0.94 40.05 30.11
C LYS A 727 -1.54 38.86 30.83
N ASP A 728 -1.48 38.86 32.15
CA ASP A 728 -2.26 37.93 32.96
C ASP A 728 -3.74 38.34 32.94
N VAL A 729 -4.56 37.60 32.19
CA VAL A 729 -5.98 37.89 32.03
C VAL A 729 -6.75 37.70 33.32
N SER A 730 -6.28 36.84 34.22
CA SER A 730 -6.94 36.62 35.53
C SER A 730 -6.95 37.85 36.43
N GLU A 731 -6.04 38.82 36.21
CA GLU A 731 -6.04 40.10 36.95
C GLU A 731 -7.28 40.95 36.62
N ASP A 732 -7.87 40.78 35.42
CA ASP A 732 -9.05 41.56 35.02
C ASP A 732 -10.30 41.25 35.85
N PHE A 733 -10.37 40.06 36.50
CA PHE A 733 -11.51 39.63 37.30
C PHE A 733 -11.13 39.23 38.73
N SER A 734 -9.90 39.53 39.15
CA SER A 734 -9.42 39.23 40.52
C SER A 734 -10.18 40.01 41.63
N GLY A 735 -10.81 41.15 41.28
CA GLY A 735 -11.65 41.92 42.19
C GLY A 735 -13.08 41.43 42.37
N ASP A 736 -13.56 40.53 41.51
CA ASP A 736 -14.94 40.02 41.48
C ASP A 736 -15.14 38.68 42.22
N LEU A 737 -14.07 38.07 42.65
CA LEU A 737 -14.11 36.82 43.44
C LEU A 737 -14.57 37.14 44.88
N GLN A 738 -15.87 37.32 45.06
CA GLN A 738 -16.49 37.34 46.40
C GLN A 738 -16.81 35.91 46.82
N PHE A 739 -16.13 35.43 47.83
CA PHE A 739 -16.41 34.14 48.49
C PHE A 739 -17.64 34.21 49.36
#